data_2ba8bc8cf1e535665573a42566a1ee2c
#
_entry.id   2ba8bc8cf1e535665573a42566a1ee2c
#
_cell.length_a   1.000
_cell.length_b   1.000
_cell.length_c   1.000
_cell.angle_alpha   90.00
_cell.angle_beta   90.00
_cell.angle_gamma   90.00
#
_symmetry.space_group_name_H-M   'P 1'
#
loop_
_entity.id
_entity.type
_entity.pdbx_description
1 polymer ?
#
loop_
_entity_poly.entity_id
_entity_poly.type
_entity_poly.pdbx_seq_one_letter_code
_entity_poly.pdbx_strand_id
1 'polypeptide(L)'
;MKLHRFFSKLCAWLWAMPLTLLLLTGCQGSMSAAAPDLALSKAWRMDPSASANFTLQDAEKATDWETLPESNTWGFGKETVWVRLQLKAADQETRMPWVVRVRPAFLDYVTLYDPAAGLVLRSGDAVPPEGEDLSSINFRFQIPPLLYERSIYLQMRSTSARTLYVQVLPYGEDLQQNRLQEWVMGFVMALSAIFATWALVQWSVSRDKVIGAFAVKQFLAASWAFFFLGFSRVSIGPGLPEGLLSTIGTMIFVGVISLTIWFFGLLIEGYQPARWALRATQGMAVLVLALPVLQVLGQPHLLVKLINQCVLLGLFLLLIALLTAVPKRVKQPIPMPVFFIYLLVYSSLNALPSLIHLGWIEPHPIVLFSNLAHTVLDGIVMFVMLQIRARAMRKAQIQNTLDLQSSQQQAKAEKRHREEQSQLFAMLAHEMKTPLATLRMWMEAGQLKPEAMERAIADMNAVIERCVHTGQLADQGLQPDWQTLDPLALMQTCRESCRAPAQVDLDLPERADLLIADAQMLSIVLGNLLDNACKYSVPGSRITFRLRAATEYDRAGWRWQLYNQVSPGGLPDAERLFEKYYRSPHARRVSGSGLGLFLVKGLLNLMQGRIGYEVRGQLVIFSVWLPLEPHGLQAVPGPQKLMAR
;
A
#
# COMPACT_ATOMS: atom_id res chain seq x y z
N MET A 1 0.31 -17.73 10.63
CA MET A 1 1.13 -17.56 11.86
C MET A 1 1.38 -16.10 12.26
N LYS A 2 1.76 -15.17 11.36
CA LYS A 2 1.94 -13.74 11.70
C LYS A 2 0.63 -13.03 12.06
N LEU A 3 -0.49 -13.41 11.48
CA LEU A 3 -1.83 -12.87 11.76
C LEU A 3 -2.31 -13.27 13.18
N HIS A 4 -2.07 -14.52 13.59
CA HIS A 4 -2.44 -15.02 14.93
C HIS A 4 -1.67 -14.30 16.05
N ARG A 5 -0.37 -14.01 15.85
CA ARG A 5 0.44 -13.20 16.79
C ARG A 5 0.03 -11.73 16.82
N PHE A 6 -0.49 -11.22 15.71
CA PHE A 6 -1.07 -9.87 15.66
C PHE A 6 -2.42 -9.84 16.41
N PHE A 7 -3.27 -10.85 16.22
CA PHE A 7 -4.54 -10.98 16.93
C PHE A 7 -4.35 -11.13 18.46
N SER A 8 -3.38 -11.92 18.88
CA SER A 8 -3.07 -12.04 20.33
C SER A 8 -2.58 -10.70 20.91
N LYS A 9 -1.82 -9.93 20.15
CA LYS A 9 -1.38 -8.58 20.57
C LYS A 9 -2.53 -7.57 20.53
N LEU A 10 -3.40 -7.60 19.52
CA LEU A 10 -4.56 -6.71 19.44
C LEU A 10 -5.59 -7.06 20.52
N CYS A 11 -5.84 -8.35 20.79
CA CYS A 11 -6.64 -8.77 21.93
C CYS A 11 -5.98 -8.38 23.27
N ALA A 12 -4.67 -8.51 23.42
CA ALA A 12 -3.96 -8.04 24.61
C ALA A 12 -4.07 -6.50 24.76
N TRP A 13 -4.06 -5.75 23.65
CA TRP A 13 -4.30 -4.31 23.65
C TRP A 13 -5.76 -3.95 23.93
N LEU A 14 -6.72 -4.71 23.42
CA LEU A 14 -8.14 -4.56 23.76
C LEU A 14 -8.42 -4.94 25.22
N TRP A 15 -7.64 -5.87 25.79
CA TRP A 15 -7.66 -6.16 27.23
C TRP A 15 -6.91 -5.11 28.06
N ALA A 16 -5.93 -4.40 27.51
CA ALA A 16 -5.31 -3.22 28.14
C ALA A 16 -6.23 -1.99 28.14
N MET A 17 -7.30 -2.00 27.34
CA MET A 17 -8.31 -0.96 27.23
C MET A 17 -9.10 -0.72 28.54
N PRO A 18 -9.59 -1.74 29.26
CA PRO A 18 -10.11 -1.55 30.62
C PRO A 18 -9.05 -1.01 31.58
N LEU A 19 -7.77 -1.33 31.35
CA LEU A 19 -6.67 -0.83 32.18
C LEU A 19 -6.41 0.67 31.96
N THR A 20 -6.53 1.19 30.74
CA THR A 20 -6.45 2.64 30.48
C THR A 20 -7.72 3.36 30.95
N LEU A 21 -8.88 2.73 30.81
CA LEU A 21 -10.11 3.22 31.43
C LEU A 21 -10.00 3.15 32.96
N LEU A 22 -9.48 2.07 33.52
CA LEU A 22 -9.19 1.90 34.94
C LEU A 22 -8.11 2.87 35.43
N LEU A 23 -7.10 3.19 34.66
CA LEU A 23 -6.10 4.22 35.01
C LEU A 23 -6.70 5.64 34.94
N LEU A 24 -7.54 5.93 33.96
CA LEU A 24 -8.30 7.19 33.92
C LEU A 24 -9.38 7.25 35.00
N THR A 25 -10.01 6.13 35.36
CA THR A 25 -11.00 6.02 36.43
C THR A 25 -10.34 5.82 37.78
N GLY A 26 -9.20 5.15 37.87
CA GLY A 26 -8.40 4.99 39.07
C GLY A 26 -7.82 6.32 39.54
N CYS A 27 -7.39 7.19 38.63
CA CYS A 27 -7.05 8.57 38.97
C CYS A 27 -8.26 9.36 39.47
N GLN A 28 -9.47 9.09 38.97
CA GLN A 28 -10.69 9.75 39.47
C GLN A 28 -11.22 9.11 40.77
N GLY A 29 -11.14 7.80 40.91
CA GLY A 29 -11.54 7.09 42.13
C GLY A 29 -10.68 7.47 43.35
N SER A 30 -9.37 7.59 43.17
CA SER A 30 -8.47 8.12 44.20
C SER A 30 -8.67 9.62 44.48
N MET A 31 -9.11 10.37 43.43
CA MET A 31 -9.43 11.81 43.57
C MET A 31 -10.80 12.06 44.21
N SER A 32 -11.77 11.14 44.08
CA SER A 32 -13.09 11.27 44.70
C SER A 32 -13.16 10.73 46.12
N ALA A 33 -12.26 9.80 46.46
CA ALA A 33 -12.26 9.18 47.79
C ALA A 33 -11.44 9.95 48.85
N ALA A 34 -10.63 10.95 48.46
CA ALA A 34 -9.67 11.59 49.32
C ALA A 34 -10.16 12.84 50.06
N ALA A 35 -11.26 13.47 49.60
CA ALA A 35 -11.77 14.68 50.24
C ALA A 35 -13.23 14.51 50.65
N PRO A 36 -13.55 14.57 51.94
CA PRO A 36 -14.94 14.56 52.37
C PRO A 36 -15.65 15.79 51.86
N ASP A 37 -16.81 15.59 51.22
CA ASP A 37 -17.70 16.69 50.83
C ASP A 37 -18.17 17.42 52.10
N LEU A 38 -17.96 18.74 52.14
CA LEU A 38 -18.34 19.56 53.26
C LEU A 38 -19.84 19.88 53.29
N ALA A 39 -20.59 19.48 52.31
CA ALA A 39 -22.04 19.60 52.31
C ALA A 39 -22.67 18.50 53.21
N LEU A 40 -23.42 18.92 54.23
CA LEU A 40 -24.18 18.06 55.12
C LEU A 40 -25.35 17.38 54.38
N SER A 41 -26.04 18.16 53.55
CA SER A 41 -27.12 17.65 52.70
C SER A 41 -27.20 18.44 51.41
N LYS A 42 -27.71 17.77 50.34
CA LYS A 42 -27.97 18.36 49.04
C LYS A 42 -29.41 18.06 48.67
N ALA A 43 -30.12 19.07 48.22
CA ALA A 43 -31.49 18.92 47.78
C ALA A 43 -31.72 19.74 46.50
N TRP A 44 -32.66 19.32 45.69
CA TRP A 44 -33.00 20.02 44.45
C TRP A 44 -34.51 20.23 44.30
N ARG A 45 -34.87 21.17 43.44
CA ARG A 45 -36.22 21.36 42.95
C ARG A 45 -36.21 21.92 41.55
N MET A 46 -37.28 21.69 40.80
CA MET A 46 -37.45 22.26 39.49
C MET A 46 -38.53 23.34 39.54
N ASP A 47 -38.20 24.53 38.98
CA ASP A 47 -39.23 25.55 38.75
C ASP A 47 -39.94 25.24 37.46
N PRO A 48 -41.24 24.85 37.48
CA PRO A 48 -42.00 24.51 36.28
C PRO A 48 -42.33 25.76 35.44
N SER A 49 -42.24 26.95 36.03
CA SER A 49 -42.47 28.19 35.30
C SER A 49 -41.24 28.54 34.46
N ALA A 50 -41.36 28.44 33.11
CA ALA A 50 -40.33 28.94 32.20
C ALA A 50 -40.08 30.47 32.30
N SER A 51 -40.77 31.14 33.18
CA SER A 51 -40.83 32.62 33.28
C SER A 51 -39.85 33.23 34.23
N ALA A 52 -38.80 32.58 34.67
CA ALA A 52 -37.72 33.17 35.50
C ALA A 52 -38.17 33.96 36.74
N ASN A 53 -39.41 33.81 37.18
CA ASN A 53 -40.00 34.59 38.28
C ASN A 53 -39.71 34.00 39.67
N PHE A 54 -39.17 32.79 39.73
CA PHE A 54 -38.79 32.17 40.99
C PHE A 54 -37.47 32.75 41.49
N THR A 55 -37.55 33.47 42.59
CA THR A 55 -36.44 34.23 43.15
C THR A 55 -35.73 33.47 44.25
N LEU A 56 -34.61 34.00 44.75
CA LEU A 56 -33.94 33.46 45.95
C LEU A 56 -34.86 33.39 47.15
N GLN A 57 -35.71 34.42 47.38
CA GLN A 57 -36.67 34.47 48.48
C GLN A 57 -37.72 33.37 48.40
N ASP A 58 -38.10 32.98 47.19
CA ASP A 58 -39.04 31.85 46.96
C ASP A 58 -38.31 30.53 47.23
N ALA A 59 -37.02 30.40 46.88
CA ALA A 59 -36.22 29.22 47.16
C ALA A 59 -35.97 29.05 48.67
N GLU A 60 -35.77 30.14 49.41
CA GLU A 60 -35.62 30.07 50.88
C GLU A 60 -36.88 29.62 51.59
N LYS A 61 -38.04 29.95 51.08
CA LYS A 61 -39.35 29.58 51.64
C LYS A 61 -39.88 28.24 51.15
N ALA A 62 -39.31 27.66 50.14
CA ALA A 62 -39.79 26.43 49.52
C ALA A 62 -39.58 25.25 50.46
N THR A 63 -40.61 24.39 50.53
CA THR A 63 -40.59 23.18 51.37
C THR A 63 -40.55 21.87 50.57
N ASP A 64 -40.74 21.92 49.27
CA ASP A 64 -40.84 20.81 48.30
C ASP A 64 -39.46 20.42 47.69
N TRP A 65 -38.46 20.31 48.56
CA TRP A 65 -37.12 19.90 48.14
C TRP A 65 -36.99 18.38 48.13
N GLU A 66 -36.45 17.86 46.97
CA GLU A 66 -36.08 16.46 46.84
C GLU A 66 -34.59 16.26 47.13
N THR A 67 -34.21 15.12 47.68
CA THR A 67 -32.79 14.80 47.93
C THR A 67 -32.02 14.71 46.60
N LEU A 68 -30.89 15.42 46.53
CA LEU A 68 -29.99 15.36 45.36
C LEU A 68 -28.95 14.24 45.59
N PRO A 69 -28.88 13.22 44.72
CA PRO A 69 -27.77 12.24 44.75
C PRO A 69 -26.44 12.92 44.37
N GLU A 70 -25.33 12.16 44.36
CA GLU A 70 -24.01 12.71 43.98
C GLU A 70 -24.01 13.40 42.62
N SER A 71 -24.81 12.86 41.68
CA SER A 71 -25.04 13.46 40.37
C SER A 71 -26.47 13.21 39.93
N ASN A 72 -27.05 14.15 39.19
CA ASN A 72 -28.38 14.01 38.64
C ASN A 72 -28.47 14.62 37.23
N THR A 73 -29.45 14.14 36.46
CA THR A 73 -29.78 14.71 35.13
C THR A 73 -31.28 14.90 34.99
N TRP A 74 -31.68 16.07 34.53
CA TRP A 74 -33.06 16.42 34.24
C TRP A 74 -33.33 16.49 32.72
N GLY A 75 -32.44 15.88 31.94
CA GLY A 75 -32.55 15.88 30.49
C GLY A 75 -32.51 17.28 29.87
N PHE A 76 -33.24 17.46 28.78
CA PHE A 76 -33.33 18.72 28.05
C PHE A 76 -34.63 19.45 28.38
N GLY A 77 -34.57 20.74 28.65
CA GLY A 77 -35.75 21.53 28.96
C GLY A 77 -35.40 23.00 29.22
N LYS A 78 -36.45 23.81 29.38
CA LYS A 78 -36.33 25.27 29.61
C LYS A 78 -36.44 25.64 31.10
N GLU A 79 -36.87 24.71 31.92
CA GLU A 79 -37.11 24.89 33.34
C GLU A 79 -35.80 25.15 34.07
N THR A 80 -35.87 25.99 35.11
CA THR A 80 -34.74 26.30 35.98
C THR A 80 -34.64 25.25 37.07
N VAL A 81 -33.43 24.74 37.30
CA VAL A 81 -33.16 23.83 38.42
C VAL A 81 -32.52 24.61 39.56
N TRP A 82 -33.07 24.44 40.76
CA TRP A 82 -32.53 25.01 41.98
C TRP A 82 -31.95 23.88 42.84
N VAL A 83 -30.76 24.12 43.44
CA VAL A 83 -30.11 23.20 44.36
C VAL A 83 -29.81 23.91 45.63
N ARG A 84 -30.18 23.31 46.76
CA ARG A 84 -29.87 23.78 48.09
C ARG A 84 -28.78 22.89 48.69
N LEU A 85 -27.69 23.51 49.15
CA LEU A 85 -26.59 22.86 49.83
C LEU A 85 -26.56 23.35 51.30
N GLN A 86 -26.67 22.44 52.28
CA GLN A 86 -26.44 22.76 53.66
C GLN A 86 -24.97 22.53 54.01
N LEU A 87 -24.30 23.57 54.48
CA LEU A 87 -22.88 23.55 54.77
C LEU A 87 -22.65 23.40 56.26
N LYS A 88 -21.64 22.61 56.63
CA LYS A 88 -21.11 22.46 57.96
C LYS A 88 -20.55 23.79 58.50
N ALA A 89 -20.62 23.99 59.83
CA ALA A 89 -19.80 25.01 60.45
C ALA A 89 -18.31 24.72 60.22
N ALA A 90 -17.51 25.75 59.99
CA ALA A 90 -16.07 25.63 59.90
C ALA A 90 -15.48 25.35 61.29
N ASP A 91 -14.59 24.35 61.41
CA ASP A 91 -13.80 24.15 62.61
C ASP A 91 -12.86 25.35 62.83
N GLN A 92 -12.59 25.69 64.08
CA GLN A 92 -11.77 26.87 64.44
C GLN A 92 -10.35 26.85 63.85
N GLU A 93 -9.85 25.67 63.47
CA GLU A 93 -8.53 25.47 62.83
C GLU A 93 -8.56 25.70 61.32
N THR A 94 -9.71 25.59 60.63
CA THR A 94 -9.86 25.70 59.17
C THR A 94 -10.54 27.00 58.74
N ARG A 95 -9.86 28.13 58.93
CA ARG A 95 -10.32 29.43 58.36
C ARG A 95 -10.04 29.59 56.88
N MET A 96 -9.84 28.50 56.15
CA MET A 96 -9.60 28.50 54.71
C MET A 96 -10.92 28.69 53.94
N PRO A 97 -10.91 29.39 52.82
CA PRO A 97 -12.09 29.48 51.98
C PRO A 97 -12.49 28.10 51.45
N TRP A 98 -13.77 27.93 51.22
CA TRP A 98 -14.35 26.74 50.61
C TRP A 98 -14.63 26.98 49.12
N VAL A 99 -14.66 25.92 48.33
CA VAL A 99 -14.97 25.98 46.92
C VAL A 99 -16.17 25.10 46.62
N VAL A 100 -17.20 25.70 46.07
CA VAL A 100 -18.32 24.97 45.45
C VAL A 100 -17.96 24.73 44.00
N ARG A 101 -17.65 23.47 43.68
CA ARG A 101 -17.29 23.03 42.33
C ARG A 101 -18.51 22.47 41.65
N VAL A 102 -18.82 22.99 40.44
CA VAL A 102 -19.95 22.57 39.64
C VAL A 102 -19.42 22.02 38.29
N ARG A 103 -19.91 20.85 37.91
CA ARG A 103 -19.62 20.16 36.66
C ARG A 103 -20.93 19.73 35.99
N PRO A 104 -20.93 19.52 34.68
CA PRO A 104 -19.87 19.74 33.68
C PRO A 104 -19.72 21.19 33.25
N ALA A 105 -18.62 21.51 32.56
CA ALA A 105 -18.26 22.85 32.14
C ALA A 105 -19.09 23.43 30.96
N PHE A 106 -20.08 22.70 30.46
CA PHE A 106 -20.95 23.11 29.34
C PHE A 106 -22.35 23.59 29.78
N LEU A 107 -22.56 23.89 31.09
CA LEU A 107 -23.78 24.50 31.57
C LEU A 107 -23.80 26.00 31.19
N ASP A 108 -24.90 26.50 30.60
CA ASP A 108 -24.94 27.87 30.08
C ASP A 108 -24.91 28.94 31.17
N TYR A 109 -25.71 28.74 32.25
CA TYR A 109 -25.85 29.69 33.37
C TYR A 109 -25.90 28.95 34.68
N VAL A 110 -24.99 29.29 35.57
CA VAL A 110 -24.96 28.80 36.96
C VAL A 110 -24.76 30.02 37.89
N THR A 111 -25.71 30.27 38.77
CA THR A 111 -25.62 31.35 39.77
C THR A 111 -25.62 30.76 41.17
N LEU A 112 -24.62 31.09 41.98
CA LEU A 112 -24.52 30.75 43.38
C LEU A 112 -25.01 31.94 44.19
N TYR A 113 -25.88 31.66 45.15
CA TYR A 113 -26.34 32.59 46.18
C TYR A 113 -25.90 32.07 47.56
N ASP A 114 -25.18 32.92 48.29
CA ASP A 114 -24.88 32.73 49.70
C ASP A 114 -25.52 33.84 50.54
N PRO A 115 -26.76 33.65 50.99
CA PRO A 115 -27.49 34.71 51.70
C PRO A 115 -26.79 35.15 53.00
N ALA A 116 -26.14 34.22 53.67
CA ALA A 116 -25.47 34.53 54.94
C ALA A 116 -24.19 35.37 54.76
N ALA A 117 -23.54 35.27 53.59
CA ALA A 117 -22.40 36.11 53.23
C ALA A 117 -22.77 37.31 52.39
N GLY A 118 -24.05 37.44 51.96
CA GLY A 118 -24.49 38.47 51.04
C GLY A 118 -23.86 38.33 49.66
N LEU A 119 -23.48 37.11 49.24
CA LEU A 119 -22.69 36.85 48.03
C LEU A 119 -23.56 36.30 46.91
N VAL A 120 -23.41 36.87 45.72
CA VAL A 120 -24.00 36.33 44.47
C VAL A 120 -22.90 36.22 43.45
N LEU A 121 -22.61 34.98 43.00
CA LEU A 121 -21.58 34.69 42.01
C LEU A 121 -22.23 34.03 40.77
N ARG A 122 -21.82 34.48 39.59
CA ARG A 122 -22.32 33.96 38.30
C ARG A 122 -21.22 33.34 37.51
N SER A 123 -21.51 32.22 36.90
CA SER A 123 -20.61 31.54 35.97
C SER A 123 -21.43 30.74 34.94
N GLY A 124 -20.81 30.26 33.90
CA GLY A 124 -21.47 29.48 32.85
C GLY A 124 -20.69 29.51 31.54
N ASP A 125 -21.10 28.66 30.59
CA ASP A 125 -20.52 28.61 29.24
C ASP A 125 -21.02 29.81 28.40
N ALA A 126 -22.21 30.32 28.69
CA ALA A 126 -22.80 31.46 28.01
C ALA A 126 -22.43 32.82 28.67
N VAL A 127 -21.87 32.80 29.88
CA VAL A 127 -21.52 34.00 30.64
C VAL A 127 -20.01 34.25 30.56
N PRO A 128 -19.57 35.48 30.29
CA PRO A 128 -18.15 35.84 30.41
C PRO A 128 -17.65 35.51 31.81
N PRO A 129 -16.51 34.81 31.95
CA PRO A 129 -16.00 34.47 33.27
C PRO A 129 -15.55 35.72 34.01
N GLU A 130 -15.99 35.87 35.25
CA GLU A 130 -15.65 37.00 36.14
C GLU A 130 -14.75 36.52 37.31
N GLY A 131 -13.79 37.36 37.72
CA GLY A 131 -12.98 37.16 38.93
C GLY A 131 -12.00 35.97 38.85
N GLU A 132 -11.79 35.27 40.01
CA GLU A 132 -10.85 34.17 40.14
C GLU A 132 -11.23 32.91 39.36
N ASP A 133 -12.46 32.80 38.87
CA ASP A 133 -12.94 31.67 38.06
C ASP A 133 -12.28 31.56 36.67
N LEU A 134 -11.59 32.61 36.23
CA LEU A 134 -10.81 32.67 34.98
C LEU A 134 -9.70 31.62 34.89
N SER A 135 -9.28 31.03 36.01
CA SER A 135 -8.14 30.11 36.04
C SER A 135 -8.51 28.63 35.95
N SER A 136 -9.78 28.27 35.84
CA SER A 136 -10.24 26.88 35.89
C SER A 136 -11.18 26.49 34.74
N ILE A 137 -11.01 25.28 34.24
CA ILE A 137 -11.93 24.66 33.27
C ILE A 137 -13.27 24.28 33.88
N ASN A 138 -13.37 24.10 35.22
CA ASN A 138 -14.62 23.83 35.92
C ASN A 138 -15.23 25.15 36.46
N PHE A 139 -16.54 25.15 36.76
CA PHE A 139 -17.15 26.25 37.50
C PHE A 139 -16.78 26.12 38.97
N ARG A 140 -16.09 27.12 39.50
CA ARG A 140 -15.57 27.17 40.89
C ARG A 140 -16.06 28.45 41.54
N PHE A 141 -16.83 28.31 42.60
CA PHE A 141 -17.32 29.43 43.39
C PHE A 141 -16.63 29.41 44.73
N GLN A 142 -15.78 30.39 44.99
CA GLN A 142 -15.11 30.54 46.28
C GLN A 142 -16.07 31.21 47.24
N ILE A 143 -16.28 30.55 48.38
CA ILE A 143 -17.14 31.05 49.47
C ILE A 143 -16.33 31.13 50.76
N PRO A 144 -16.60 32.18 51.58
CA PRO A 144 -15.91 32.30 52.86
C PRO A 144 -16.36 31.22 53.84
N PRO A 145 -15.51 30.73 54.76
CA PRO A 145 -15.91 29.87 55.86
C PRO A 145 -16.74 30.67 56.85
N LEU A 146 -17.84 30.11 57.33
CA LEU A 146 -18.66 30.71 58.37
C LEU A 146 -18.64 29.82 59.62
N LEU A 147 -18.78 30.46 60.79
CA LEU A 147 -18.72 29.78 62.11
C LEU A 147 -20.00 29.04 62.46
N TYR A 148 -21.02 29.05 61.62
CA TYR A 148 -22.31 28.37 61.83
C TYR A 148 -22.78 27.67 60.55
N GLU A 149 -23.65 26.68 60.72
CA GLU A 149 -24.30 26.01 59.58
C GLU A 149 -25.12 27.00 58.77
N ARG A 150 -25.01 26.89 57.45
CA ARG A 150 -25.76 27.72 56.50
C ARG A 150 -26.21 26.99 55.28
N SER A 151 -27.22 27.54 54.61
CA SER A 151 -27.65 27.06 53.29
C SER A 151 -27.18 28.01 52.21
N ILE A 152 -26.64 27.46 51.16
CA ILE A 152 -26.37 28.17 49.89
C ILE A 152 -27.25 27.58 48.80
N TYR A 153 -27.53 28.38 47.78
CA TYR A 153 -28.43 28.01 46.68
C TYR A 153 -27.69 28.13 45.36
N LEU A 154 -27.88 27.14 44.48
CA LEU A 154 -27.42 27.19 43.11
C LEU A 154 -28.66 27.25 42.20
N GLN A 155 -28.66 28.19 41.27
CA GLN A 155 -29.64 28.28 40.21
C GLN A 155 -28.97 27.90 38.89
N MET A 156 -29.52 26.91 38.18
CA MET A 156 -29.00 26.42 36.91
C MET A 156 -30.01 26.51 35.79
N ARG A 157 -29.60 27.09 34.67
CA ARG A 157 -30.32 27.06 33.40
C ARG A 157 -29.38 26.62 32.30
N SER A 158 -29.84 25.71 31.39
CA SER A 158 -29.00 25.31 30.27
C SER A 158 -29.86 24.91 29.07
N THR A 159 -29.38 25.25 27.88
CA THR A 159 -29.89 24.76 26.61
C THR A 159 -29.39 23.36 26.28
N SER A 160 -28.26 22.98 26.91
CA SER A 160 -27.68 21.64 26.89
C SER A 160 -28.38 20.67 27.87
N ALA A 161 -27.88 19.45 27.99
CA ALA A 161 -28.38 18.52 29.01
C ALA A 161 -28.15 19.09 30.42
N ARG A 162 -29.22 19.14 31.21
CA ARG A 162 -29.17 19.63 32.59
C ARG A 162 -28.64 18.54 33.53
N THR A 163 -27.38 18.21 33.38
CA THR A 163 -26.66 17.27 34.22
C THR A 163 -25.83 18.04 35.23
N LEU A 164 -25.90 17.67 36.51
CA LEU A 164 -25.23 18.36 37.59
C LEU A 164 -24.48 17.39 38.50
N TYR A 165 -23.23 17.73 38.73
CA TYR A 165 -22.40 17.16 39.79
C TYR A 165 -21.81 18.30 40.61
N VAL A 166 -22.16 18.36 41.90
CA VAL A 166 -21.75 19.42 42.81
C VAL A 166 -20.97 18.85 43.97
N GLN A 167 -19.81 19.46 44.27
CA GLN A 167 -18.98 19.16 45.42
C GLN A 167 -18.61 20.44 46.14
N VAL A 168 -18.51 20.37 47.48
CA VAL A 168 -18.00 21.45 48.31
C VAL A 168 -16.72 20.97 48.97
N LEU A 169 -15.61 21.61 48.65
CA LEU A 169 -14.26 21.16 49.01
C LEU A 169 -13.47 22.30 49.69
N PRO A 170 -12.49 21.98 50.57
CA PRO A 170 -11.50 22.96 51.00
C PRO A 170 -10.71 23.48 49.78
N TYR A 171 -10.35 24.76 49.78
CA TYR A 171 -9.66 25.40 48.65
C TYR A 171 -8.37 24.66 48.22
N GLY A 172 -7.55 24.19 49.17
CA GLY A 172 -6.30 23.48 48.83
C GLY A 172 -6.52 22.15 48.13
N GLU A 173 -7.52 21.38 48.56
CA GLU A 173 -7.86 20.09 47.94
C GLU A 173 -8.48 20.29 46.56
N ASP A 174 -9.39 21.28 46.44
CA ASP A 174 -9.95 21.63 45.15
C ASP A 174 -8.86 22.00 44.14
N LEU A 175 -7.88 22.81 44.55
CA LEU A 175 -6.77 23.22 43.71
C LEU A 175 -5.94 22.04 43.20
N GLN A 176 -5.63 21.07 44.06
CA GLN A 176 -4.87 19.88 43.66
C GLN A 176 -5.64 19.01 42.67
N GLN A 177 -6.90 18.72 42.96
CA GLN A 177 -7.76 17.92 42.09
C GLN A 177 -7.98 18.58 40.73
N ASN A 178 -8.19 19.91 40.72
CA ASN A 178 -8.40 20.65 39.50
C ASN A 178 -7.16 20.65 38.61
N ARG A 179 -5.97 20.88 39.17
CA ARG A 179 -4.70 20.81 38.43
C ARG A 179 -4.47 19.44 37.78
N LEU A 180 -4.68 18.36 38.51
CA LEU A 180 -4.52 17.01 37.96
C LEU A 180 -5.50 16.74 36.84
N GLN A 181 -6.76 17.16 36.97
CA GLN A 181 -7.77 17.07 35.96
C GLN A 181 -7.35 17.86 34.70
N GLU A 182 -6.89 19.09 34.84
CA GLU A 182 -6.43 19.94 33.74
C GLU A 182 -5.24 19.32 32.98
N TRP A 183 -4.26 18.73 33.71
CA TRP A 183 -3.13 18.03 33.07
C TRP A 183 -3.57 16.82 32.27
N VAL A 184 -4.45 15.98 32.82
CA VAL A 184 -4.97 14.79 32.12
C VAL A 184 -5.74 15.21 30.87
N MET A 185 -6.62 16.22 30.97
CA MET A 185 -7.41 16.70 29.84
C MET A 185 -6.54 17.37 28.77
N GLY A 186 -5.54 18.16 29.18
CA GLY A 186 -4.56 18.77 28.28
C GLY A 186 -3.75 17.71 27.52
N PHE A 187 -3.34 16.63 28.20
CA PHE A 187 -2.66 15.50 27.57
C PHE A 187 -3.53 14.81 26.52
N VAL A 188 -4.80 14.54 26.82
CA VAL A 188 -5.76 13.94 25.89
C VAL A 188 -5.96 14.81 24.64
N MET A 189 -6.06 16.13 24.84
CA MET A 189 -6.17 17.08 23.72
C MET A 189 -4.91 17.10 22.85
N ALA A 190 -3.72 17.13 23.48
CA ALA A 190 -2.46 17.10 22.76
C ALA A 190 -2.32 15.81 21.93
N LEU A 191 -2.69 14.66 22.50
CA LEU A 191 -2.68 13.39 21.80
C LEU A 191 -3.66 13.36 20.62
N SER A 192 -4.86 13.92 20.79
CA SER A 192 -5.85 14.05 19.72
C SER A 192 -5.34 14.95 18.58
N ALA A 193 -4.66 16.06 18.91
CA ALA A 193 -4.03 16.95 17.93
C ALA A 193 -2.89 16.26 17.17
N ILE A 194 -2.09 15.41 17.85
CA ILE A 194 -1.04 14.59 17.21
C ILE A 194 -1.66 13.63 16.20
N PHE A 195 -2.74 12.93 16.54
CA PHE A 195 -3.44 12.04 15.60
C PHE A 195 -4.02 12.79 14.41
N ALA A 196 -4.61 13.96 14.64
CA ALA A 196 -5.14 14.81 13.56
C ALA A 196 -4.03 15.26 12.59
N THR A 197 -2.91 15.75 13.13
CA THR A 197 -1.74 16.18 12.35
C THR A 197 -1.14 15.01 11.56
N TRP A 198 -0.94 13.87 12.20
CA TRP A 198 -0.46 12.67 11.53
C TRP A 198 -1.38 12.26 10.37
N ALA A 199 -2.69 12.24 10.60
CA ALA A 199 -3.67 11.87 9.58
C ALA A 199 -3.65 12.84 8.40
N LEU A 200 -3.50 14.15 8.66
CA LEU A 200 -3.38 15.18 7.63
C LEU A 200 -2.14 14.98 6.76
N VAL A 201 -0.97 14.74 7.40
CA VAL A 201 0.28 14.42 6.68
C VAL A 201 0.13 13.16 5.86
N GLN A 202 -0.45 12.11 6.43
CA GLN A 202 -0.66 10.84 5.71
C GLN A 202 -1.62 11.02 4.53
N TRP A 203 -2.68 11.83 4.68
CA TRP A 203 -3.61 12.14 3.61
C TRP A 203 -2.95 12.97 2.49
N SER A 204 -2.11 13.94 2.82
CA SER A 204 -1.40 14.76 1.82
C SER A 204 -0.56 13.90 0.85
N VAL A 205 0.00 12.80 1.36
CA VAL A 205 0.81 11.85 0.57
C VAL A 205 -0.05 10.82 -0.16
N SER A 206 -1.00 10.19 0.55
CA SER A 206 -1.77 9.05 0.02
C SER A 206 -2.95 9.44 -0.84
N ARG A 207 -3.53 10.65 -0.61
CA ARG A 207 -4.78 11.14 -1.21
C ARG A 207 -5.97 10.16 -1.02
N ASP A 208 -5.88 9.25 -0.04
CA ASP A 208 -6.97 8.33 0.28
C ASP A 208 -8.12 9.08 0.97
N LYS A 209 -9.34 8.96 0.42
CA LYS A 209 -10.55 9.64 0.93
C LYS A 209 -10.90 9.25 2.37
N VAL A 210 -10.58 8.02 2.80
CA VAL A 210 -10.86 7.54 4.15
C VAL A 210 -9.90 8.20 5.15
N ILE A 211 -8.62 8.31 4.78
CA ILE A 211 -7.62 8.99 5.61
C ILE A 211 -7.94 10.49 5.71
N GLY A 212 -8.37 11.11 4.61
CA GLY A 212 -8.80 12.51 4.60
C GLY A 212 -10.02 12.76 5.49
N ALA A 213 -11.05 11.90 5.40
CA ALA A 213 -12.22 12.00 6.26
C ALA A 213 -11.86 11.79 7.74
N PHE A 214 -10.93 10.86 8.06
CA PHE A 214 -10.42 10.68 9.41
C PHE A 214 -9.68 11.92 9.92
N ALA A 215 -8.83 12.53 9.10
CA ALA A 215 -8.09 13.74 9.49
C ALA A 215 -9.03 14.89 9.88
N VAL A 216 -10.05 15.17 9.05
CA VAL A 216 -11.04 16.21 9.33
C VAL A 216 -11.88 15.87 10.56
N LYS A 217 -12.34 14.60 10.68
CA LYS A 217 -13.06 14.12 11.86
C LYS A 217 -12.25 14.31 13.14
N GLN A 218 -10.98 13.93 13.13
CA GLN A 218 -10.12 14.01 14.31
C GLN A 218 -9.82 15.46 14.70
N PHE A 219 -9.64 16.33 13.71
CA PHE A 219 -9.49 17.77 13.95
C PHE A 219 -10.75 18.37 14.59
N LEU A 220 -11.93 18.06 14.06
CA LEU A 220 -13.19 18.53 14.65
C LEU A 220 -13.42 17.94 16.03
N ALA A 221 -13.08 16.65 16.27
CA ALA A 221 -13.20 16.02 17.58
C ALA A 221 -12.28 16.67 18.62
N ALA A 222 -11.03 17.00 18.24
CA ALA A 222 -10.12 17.75 19.12
C ALA A 222 -10.65 19.17 19.40
N SER A 223 -11.19 19.85 18.39
CA SER A 223 -11.83 21.16 18.56
C SER A 223 -13.05 21.07 19.46
N TRP A 224 -13.91 20.08 19.28
CA TRP A 224 -15.06 19.87 20.16
C TRP A 224 -14.64 19.60 21.59
N ALA A 225 -13.61 18.79 21.82
CA ALA A 225 -13.07 18.54 23.17
C ALA A 225 -12.59 19.83 23.84
N PHE A 226 -11.98 20.73 23.09
CA PHE A 226 -11.56 22.05 23.58
C PHE A 226 -12.74 22.89 24.13
N PHE A 227 -13.88 22.85 23.43
CA PHE A 227 -15.11 23.53 23.90
C PHE A 227 -15.78 22.76 25.05
N PHE A 228 -15.98 21.46 24.90
CA PHE A 228 -16.68 20.61 25.86
C PHE A 228 -16.02 20.58 27.24
N LEU A 229 -14.68 20.65 27.29
CA LEU A 229 -13.91 20.60 28.53
C LEU A 229 -13.77 21.96 29.22
N GLY A 230 -14.28 23.03 28.61
CA GLY A 230 -14.20 24.38 29.17
C GLY A 230 -12.89 25.14 28.92
N PHE A 231 -11.93 24.56 28.14
CA PHE A 231 -10.71 25.29 27.77
C PHE A 231 -11.00 26.53 26.92
N SER A 232 -12.01 26.48 26.06
CA SER A 232 -12.48 27.62 25.26
C SER A 232 -12.95 28.75 26.15
N ARG A 233 -13.67 28.45 27.24
CA ARG A 233 -14.16 29.46 28.20
C ARG A 233 -13.01 30.24 28.82
N VAL A 234 -11.97 29.52 29.25
CA VAL A 234 -10.81 30.14 29.92
C VAL A 234 -9.90 30.89 28.95
N SER A 235 -9.70 30.37 27.71
CA SER A 235 -8.69 30.90 26.80
C SER A 235 -9.23 31.99 25.85
N ILE A 236 -10.43 31.80 25.29
CA ILE A 236 -11.02 32.71 24.30
C ILE A 236 -12.35 33.34 24.76
N GLY A 237 -12.97 32.78 25.81
CA GLY A 237 -14.24 33.26 26.37
C GLY A 237 -14.21 34.72 26.79
N PRO A 238 -13.16 35.20 27.51
CA PRO A 238 -13.04 36.62 27.85
C PRO A 238 -12.98 37.47 26.57
N GLY A 239 -14.00 38.23 26.28
CA GLY A 239 -14.08 39.12 25.11
C GLY A 239 -15.00 38.65 24.00
N LEU A 240 -15.66 37.49 24.15
CA LEU A 240 -16.70 37.05 23.23
C LEU A 240 -18.09 37.47 23.74
N PRO A 241 -19.06 37.76 22.83
CA PRO A 241 -20.46 37.99 23.20
C PRO A 241 -21.06 36.78 23.91
N GLU A 242 -22.02 37.06 24.81
CA GLU A 242 -22.77 35.99 25.51
C GLU A 242 -23.39 34.99 24.53
N GLY A 243 -23.29 33.72 24.85
CA GLY A 243 -23.85 32.60 24.07
C GLY A 243 -23.14 32.28 22.75
N LEU A 244 -22.16 33.08 22.30
CA LEU A 244 -21.43 32.80 21.06
C LEU A 244 -20.56 31.56 21.22
N LEU A 245 -19.88 31.37 22.35
CA LEU A 245 -19.02 30.25 22.65
C LEU A 245 -19.80 28.94 22.64
N SER A 246 -20.94 28.90 23.34
CA SER A 246 -21.85 27.75 23.37
C SER A 246 -22.40 27.41 21.97
N THR A 247 -22.74 28.46 21.19
CA THR A 247 -23.20 28.25 19.79
C THR A 247 -22.12 27.64 18.92
N ILE A 248 -20.87 28.13 18.98
CA ILE A 248 -19.73 27.58 18.20
C ILE A 248 -19.48 26.13 18.62
N GLY A 249 -19.44 25.85 19.93
CA GLY A 249 -19.27 24.48 20.45
C GLY A 249 -20.33 23.51 19.93
N THR A 250 -21.60 23.95 19.90
CA THR A 250 -22.73 23.17 19.36
C THR A 250 -22.58 22.93 17.86
N MET A 251 -22.16 23.90 17.07
CA MET A 251 -21.94 23.74 15.62
C MET A 251 -20.79 22.76 15.34
N ILE A 252 -19.70 22.85 16.09
CA ILE A 252 -18.60 21.89 16.01
C ILE A 252 -19.09 20.46 16.36
N PHE A 253 -19.92 20.33 17.40
CA PHE A 253 -20.50 19.04 17.80
C PHE A 253 -21.35 18.42 16.69
N VAL A 254 -22.21 19.20 16.03
CA VAL A 254 -22.96 18.77 14.83
C VAL A 254 -22.00 18.23 13.76
N GLY A 255 -20.93 18.97 13.47
CA GLY A 255 -19.92 18.57 12.50
C GLY A 255 -19.22 17.25 12.87
N VAL A 256 -18.86 17.08 14.14
CA VAL A 256 -18.25 15.85 14.66
C VAL A 256 -19.16 14.64 14.46
N ILE A 257 -20.43 14.74 14.83
CA ILE A 257 -21.39 13.64 14.72
C ILE A 257 -21.63 13.27 13.25
N SER A 258 -21.94 14.26 12.43
CA SER A 258 -22.17 14.06 10.99
C SER A 258 -20.97 13.39 10.33
N LEU A 259 -19.77 13.95 10.52
CA LEU A 259 -18.57 13.42 9.89
C LEU A 259 -18.15 12.06 10.46
N THR A 260 -18.46 11.78 11.71
CA THR A 260 -18.23 10.46 12.32
C THR A 260 -19.08 9.38 11.64
N ILE A 261 -20.38 9.64 11.46
CA ILE A 261 -21.30 8.72 10.78
C ILE A 261 -20.84 8.51 9.32
N TRP A 262 -20.49 9.60 8.64
CA TRP A 262 -19.97 9.56 7.27
C TRP A 262 -18.67 8.76 7.14
N PHE A 263 -17.70 9.00 8.03
CA PHE A 263 -16.40 8.32 8.06
C PHE A 263 -16.55 6.81 8.26
N PHE A 264 -17.36 6.38 9.24
CA PHE A 264 -17.62 4.95 9.43
C PHE A 264 -18.38 4.34 8.25
N GLY A 265 -19.27 5.09 7.62
CA GLY A 265 -19.91 4.69 6.37
C GLY A 265 -18.90 4.41 5.25
N LEU A 266 -17.88 5.26 5.09
CA LEU A 266 -16.79 5.04 4.13
C LEU A 266 -15.93 3.82 4.46
N LEU A 267 -15.71 3.52 5.74
CA LEU A 267 -15.01 2.31 6.16
C LEU A 267 -15.82 1.05 5.87
N ILE A 268 -17.12 1.08 6.17
CA ILE A 268 -18.06 -0.04 5.96
C ILE A 268 -18.27 -0.31 4.47
N GLU A 269 -18.24 0.72 3.61
CA GLU A 269 -18.34 0.60 2.15
C GLU A 269 -17.33 -0.43 1.59
N GLY A 270 -16.13 -0.49 2.18
CA GLY A 270 -15.11 -1.47 1.82
C GLY A 270 -15.53 -2.94 2.02
N TYR A 271 -16.50 -3.22 2.89
CA TYR A 271 -17.06 -4.56 3.16
C TYR A 271 -18.29 -4.90 2.33
N GLN A 272 -18.67 -4.03 1.38
CA GLN A 272 -19.81 -4.21 0.47
C GLN A 272 -21.15 -4.44 1.20
N PRO A 273 -21.60 -3.51 2.06
CA PRO A 273 -22.89 -3.58 2.72
C PRO A 273 -24.03 -3.46 1.71
N ALA A 274 -25.25 -3.77 2.15
CA ALA A 274 -26.44 -3.51 1.36
C ALA A 274 -26.57 -2.01 1.03
N ARG A 275 -26.83 -1.68 -0.22
CA ARG A 275 -26.87 -0.29 -0.71
C ARG A 275 -27.85 0.61 0.05
N TRP A 276 -29.00 0.05 0.47
CA TRP A 276 -29.98 0.79 1.25
C TRP A 276 -29.44 1.17 2.63
N ALA A 277 -28.71 0.26 3.31
CA ALA A 277 -28.16 0.49 4.63
C ALA A 277 -27.07 1.57 4.57
N LEU A 278 -26.19 1.52 3.55
CA LEU A 278 -25.17 2.55 3.34
C LEU A 278 -25.81 3.93 3.03
N ARG A 279 -26.85 3.97 2.20
CA ARG A 279 -27.58 5.22 1.91
C ARG A 279 -28.28 5.77 3.14
N ALA A 280 -28.82 4.91 4.01
CA ALA A 280 -29.43 5.33 5.26
C ALA A 280 -28.41 5.99 6.21
N THR A 281 -27.19 5.41 6.34
CA THR A 281 -26.14 6.03 7.15
C THR A 281 -25.68 7.38 6.56
N GLN A 282 -25.53 7.47 5.23
CA GLN A 282 -25.17 8.72 4.54
C GLN A 282 -26.27 9.77 4.69
N GLY A 283 -27.54 9.37 4.53
CA GLY A 283 -28.70 10.24 4.75
C GLY A 283 -28.78 10.75 6.18
N MET A 284 -28.45 9.91 7.17
CA MET A 284 -28.36 10.33 8.57
C MET A 284 -27.27 11.40 8.79
N ALA A 285 -26.09 11.21 8.20
CA ALA A 285 -25.02 12.20 8.31
C ALA A 285 -25.44 13.56 7.73
N VAL A 286 -26.14 13.58 6.60
CA VAL A 286 -26.67 14.80 5.98
C VAL A 286 -27.80 15.42 6.83
N LEU A 287 -28.70 14.59 7.38
CA LEU A 287 -29.77 15.04 8.26
C LEU A 287 -29.22 15.79 9.48
N VAL A 288 -28.17 15.26 10.10
CA VAL A 288 -27.52 15.91 11.26
C VAL A 288 -27.00 17.31 10.87
N LEU A 289 -26.43 17.48 9.67
CA LEU A 289 -25.98 18.80 9.18
C LEU A 289 -27.13 19.80 8.95
N ALA A 290 -28.35 19.35 8.80
CA ALA A 290 -29.51 20.23 8.64
C ALA A 290 -30.09 20.72 9.99
N LEU A 291 -29.78 20.03 11.11
CA LEU A 291 -30.32 20.38 12.44
C LEU A 291 -29.98 21.79 12.94
N PRO A 292 -28.86 22.45 12.57
CA PRO A 292 -28.56 23.83 12.95
C PRO A 292 -29.65 24.86 12.61
N VAL A 293 -30.52 24.56 11.67
CA VAL A 293 -31.72 25.38 11.37
C VAL A 293 -32.53 25.63 12.63
N LEU A 294 -32.59 24.67 13.57
CA LEU A 294 -33.29 24.82 14.84
C LEU A 294 -32.69 25.92 15.75
N GLN A 295 -31.38 26.15 15.65
CA GLN A 295 -30.70 27.24 16.36
C GLN A 295 -31.22 28.59 15.85
N VAL A 296 -31.33 28.73 14.52
CA VAL A 296 -31.85 29.93 13.87
C VAL A 296 -33.32 30.17 14.21
N LEU A 297 -34.08 29.07 14.39
CA LEU A 297 -35.51 29.13 14.79
C LEU A 297 -35.70 29.35 16.29
N GLY A 298 -34.64 29.64 17.07
CA GLY A 298 -34.72 29.90 18.51
C GLY A 298 -35.05 28.67 19.37
N GLN A 299 -34.74 27.46 18.88
CA GLN A 299 -34.99 26.18 19.56
C GLN A 299 -33.70 25.40 19.88
N PRO A 300 -32.71 25.99 20.58
CA PRO A 300 -31.38 25.35 20.81
C PRO A 300 -31.49 24.07 21.65
N HIS A 301 -32.37 24.01 22.65
CA HIS A 301 -32.61 22.80 23.45
C HIS A 301 -33.13 21.62 22.62
N LEU A 302 -34.00 21.88 21.62
CA LEU A 302 -34.49 20.86 20.69
C LEU A 302 -33.37 20.39 19.76
N LEU A 303 -32.51 21.30 19.28
CA LEU A 303 -31.33 20.97 18.48
C LEU A 303 -30.44 19.95 19.21
N VAL A 304 -30.01 20.25 20.44
CA VAL A 304 -29.09 19.37 21.18
C VAL A 304 -29.75 18.04 21.56
N LYS A 305 -31.03 18.05 21.90
CA LYS A 305 -31.82 16.82 22.13
C LYS A 305 -31.85 15.93 20.89
N LEU A 306 -32.18 16.49 19.72
CA LEU A 306 -32.25 15.73 18.47
C LEU A 306 -30.86 15.23 18.03
N ILE A 307 -29.79 15.99 18.24
CA ILE A 307 -28.42 15.52 17.96
C ILE A 307 -28.12 14.25 18.77
N ASN A 308 -28.42 14.21 20.08
CA ASN A 308 -28.20 13.02 20.92
C ASN A 308 -29.04 11.81 20.45
N GLN A 309 -30.27 12.03 19.99
CA GLN A 309 -31.07 10.95 19.40
C GLN A 309 -30.49 10.49 18.07
N CYS A 310 -29.99 11.39 17.23
CA CYS A 310 -29.31 11.06 15.98
C CYS A 310 -27.99 10.30 16.20
N VAL A 311 -27.26 10.55 17.29
CA VAL A 311 -26.11 9.73 17.69
C VAL A 311 -26.54 8.28 17.86
N LEU A 312 -27.56 8.01 18.68
CA LEU A 312 -28.04 6.65 18.93
C LEU A 312 -28.52 5.96 17.66
N LEU A 313 -29.33 6.66 16.85
CA LEU A 313 -29.84 6.12 15.59
C LEU A 313 -28.72 5.91 14.57
N GLY A 314 -27.76 6.84 14.47
CA GLY A 314 -26.61 6.73 13.58
C GLY A 314 -25.72 5.53 13.92
N LEU A 315 -25.43 5.32 15.20
CA LEU A 315 -24.66 4.16 15.67
C LEU A 315 -25.42 2.84 15.35
N PHE A 316 -26.72 2.80 15.56
CA PHE A 316 -27.55 1.65 15.21
C PHE A 316 -27.54 1.36 13.70
N LEU A 317 -27.67 2.40 12.86
CA LEU A 317 -27.60 2.25 11.40
C LEU A 317 -26.23 1.76 10.93
N LEU A 318 -25.15 2.21 11.55
CA LEU A 318 -23.79 1.73 11.24
C LEU A 318 -23.63 0.23 11.56
N LEU A 319 -24.15 -0.23 12.70
CA LEU A 319 -24.17 -1.65 13.05
C LEU A 319 -24.99 -2.49 12.07
N ILE A 320 -26.17 -2.01 11.68
CA ILE A 320 -27.01 -2.66 10.65
C ILE A 320 -26.25 -2.71 9.31
N ALA A 321 -25.64 -1.60 8.89
CA ALA A 321 -24.90 -1.57 7.64
C ALA A 321 -23.77 -2.63 7.64
N LEU A 322 -23.05 -2.77 8.75
CA LEU A 322 -21.99 -3.78 8.87
C LEU A 322 -22.55 -5.21 8.90
N LEU A 323 -23.70 -5.46 9.55
CA LEU A 323 -24.36 -6.77 9.56
C LEU A 323 -24.85 -7.21 8.18
N THR A 324 -25.21 -6.25 7.31
CA THR A 324 -25.62 -6.56 5.92
C THR A 324 -24.42 -6.79 4.98
N ALA A 325 -23.19 -6.61 5.46
CA ALA A 325 -21.99 -6.77 4.64
C ALA A 325 -21.71 -8.23 4.29
N VAL A 326 -21.26 -8.49 3.06
CA VAL A 326 -20.97 -9.84 2.55
C VAL A 326 -19.45 -10.05 2.49
N PRO A 327 -18.84 -10.68 3.50
CA PRO A 327 -17.39 -10.72 3.66
C PRO A 327 -16.63 -11.57 2.62
N LYS A 328 -17.32 -12.34 1.77
CA LYS A 328 -16.68 -13.34 0.88
C LYS A 328 -16.11 -12.79 -0.42
N ARG A 329 -16.41 -11.55 -0.83
CA ARG A 329 -16.03 -11.05 -2.17
C ARG A 329 -14.73 -10.25 -2.23
N VAL A 330 -14.29 -9.64 -1.15
CA VAL A 330 -13.06 -8.81 -1.14
C VAL A 330 -12.26 -9.08 0.13
N LYS A 331 -10.98 -9.47 -0.02
CA LYS A 331 -10.04 -9.56 1.11
C LYS A 331 -9.74 -8.15 1.62
N GLN A 332 -10.46 -7.72 2.65
CA GLN A 332 -10.12 -6.48 3.34
C GLN A 332 -8.87 -6.66 4.20
N PRO A 333 -8.05 -5.61 4.35
CA PRO A 333 -6.87 -5.65 5.21
C PRO A 333 -7.20 -5.96 6.67
N ILE A 334 -8.39 -5.57 7.12
CA ILE A 334 -8.91 -5.79 8.46
C ILE A 334 -10.05 -6.80 8.38
N PRO A 335 -9.99 -7.92 9.13
CA PRO A 335 -11.07 -8.88 9.17
C PRO A 335 -12.37 -8.27 9.72
N MET A 336 -13.50 -8.56 9.10
CA MET A 336 -14.82 -8.05 9.49
C MET A 336 -15.16 -8.25 10.98
N PRO A 337 -14.87 -9.41 11.63
CA PRO A 337 -15.17 -9.59 13.05
C PRO A 337 -14.43 -8.61 13.95
N VAL A 338 -13.18 -8.28 13.60
CA VAL A 338 -12.37 -7.31 14.36
C VAL A 338 -12.96 -5.91 14.25
N PHE A 339 -13.36 -5.53 13.04
CA PHE A 339 -14.00 -4.25 12.81
C PHE A 339 -15.37 -4.16 13.48
N PHE A 340 -16.14 -5.27 13.50
CA PHE A 340 -17.42 -5.36 14.19
C PHE A 340 -17.27 -5.17 15.71
N ILE A 341 -16.32 -5.87 16.34
CA ILE A 341 -16.05 -5.72 17.78
C ILE A 341 -15.63 -4.28 18.10
N TYR A 342 -14.76 -3.71 17.28
CA TYR A 342 -14.36 -2.30 17.46
C TYR A 342 -15.57 -1.36 17.35
N LEU A 343 -16.40 -1.49 16.31
CA LEU A 343 -17.57 -0.65 16.11
C LEU A 343 -18.59 -0.81 17.25
N LEU A 344 -18.75 -2.04 17.78
CA LEU A 344 -19.62 -2.31 18.91
C LEU A 344 -19.15 -1.59 20.18
N VAL A 345 -17.86 -1.72 20.51
CA VAL A 345 -17.26 -1.02 21.66
C VAL A 345 -17.34 0.49 21.49
N TYR A 346 -16.99 0.99 20.30
CA TYR A 346 -17.12 2.40 19.97
C TYR A 346 -18.55 2.92 20.15
N SER A 347 -19.53 2.16 19.64
CA SER A 347 -20.95 2.51 19.74
C SER A 347 -21.42 2.52 21.21
N SER A 348 -21.01 1.54 22.01
CA SER A 348 -21.37 1.47 23.44
C SER A 348 -20.85 2.66 24.23
N LEU A 349 -19.57 3.04 24.00
CA LEU A 349 -18.95 4.19 24.68
C LEU A 349 -19.58 5.53 24.31
N ASN A 350 -20.09 5.67 23.07
CA ASN A 350 -20.76 6.90 22.63
C ASN A 350 -22.25 6.92 22.97
N ALA A 351 -22.91 5.77 23.01
CA ALA A 351 -24.32 5.68 23.37
C ALA A 351 -24.55 6.05 24.85
N LEU A 352 -23.66 5.62 25.73
CA LEU A 352 -23.85 5.80 27.19
C LEU A 352 -23.99 7.28 27.62
N PRO A 353 -23.15 8.23 27.21
CA PRO A 353 -23.38 9.64 27.52
C PRO A 353 -24.69 10.17 26.93
N SER A 354 -25.04 9.76 25.70
CA SER A 354 -26.28 10.20 25.07
C SER A 354 -27.51 9.70 25.83
N LEU A 355 -27.49 8.48 26.37
CA LEU A 355 -28.56 7.92 27.19
C LEU A 355 -28.70 8.66 28.52
N ILE A 356 -27.59 9.04 29.14
CA ILE A 356 -27.57 9.88 30.34
C ILE A 356 -28.15 11.26 30.05
N HIS A 357 -27.68 11.92 28.99
CA HIS A 357 -28.18 13.27 28.62
C HIS A 357 -29.67 13.26 28.28
N LEU A 358 -30.20 12.15 27.77
CA LEU A 358 -31.63 11.96 27.53
C LEU A 358 -32.43 11.64 28.81
N GLY A 359 -31.77 11.40 29.94
CA GLY A 359 -32.41 11.07 31.22
C GLY A 359 -32.87 9.61 31.33
N TRP A 360 -32.35 8.70 30.49
CA TRP A 360 -32.72 7.28 30.47
C TRP A 360 -31.91 6.44 31.46
N ILE A 361 -30.73 6.93 31.83
CA ILE A 361 -29.80 6.28 32.77
C ILE A 361 -29.34 7.33 33.76
N GLU A 362 -29.20 6.93 35.01
CA GLU A 362 -28.65 7.80 36.06
C GLU A 362 -27.20 8.17 35.73
N PRO A 363 -26.83 9.47 35.90
CA PRO A 363 -25.49 9.91 35.62
C PRO A 363 -24.51 9.36 36.66
N HIS A 364 -23.37 8.87 36.19
CA HIS A 364 -22.24 8.51 37.03
C HIS A 364 -21.05 9.41 36.69
N PRO A 365 -20.32 9.98 37.63
CA PRO A 365 -19.23 10.92 37.38
C PRO A 365 -18.20 10.44 36.33
N ILE A 366 -17.89 9.14 36.35
CA ILE A 366 -16.95 8.50 35.42
C ILE A 366 -17.46 8.59 33.96
N VAL A 367 -18.76 8.47 33.73
CA VAL A 367 -19.34 8.44 32.38
C VAL A 367 -19.32 9.81 31.72
N LEU A 368 -19.37 10.89 32.50
CA LEU A 368 -19.28 12.26 31.96
C LEU A 368 -17.98 12.47 31.15
N PHE A 369 -16.92 11.73 31.50
CA PHE A 369 -15.63 11.81 30.81
C PHE A 369 -15.37 10.65 29.83
N SER A 370 -16.31 9.73 29.65
CA SER A 370 -16.17 8.60 28.72
C SER A 370 -15.94 9.07 27.28
N ASN A 371 -16.46 10.24 26.92
CA ASN A 371 -16.23 10.90 25.63
C ASN A 371 -14.74 11.20 25.35
N LEU A 372 -13.94 11.43 26.39
CA LEU A 372 -12.49 11.64 26.24
C LEU A 372 -11.76 10.32 26.02
N ALA A 373 -12.11 9.32 26.82
CA ALA A 373 -11.54 7.98 26.69
C ALA A 373 -11.78 7.39 25.30
N HIS A 374 -13.01 7.53 24.76
CA HIS A 374 -13.31 7.04 23.41
C HIS A 374 -12.55 7.81 22.33
N THR A 375 -12.32 9.12 22.47
CA THR A 375 -11.58 9.92 21.46
C THR A 375 -10.13 9.46 21.36
N VAL A 376 -9.47 9.19 22.47
CA VAL A 376 -8.10 8.63 22.48
C VAL A 376 -8.07 7.23 21.90
N LEU A 377 -9.00 6.38 22.34
CA LEU A 377 -9.10 5.02 21.84
C LEU A 377 -9.33 4.98 20.32
N ASP A 378 -10.28 5.78 19.83
CA ASP A 378 -10.55 5.91 18.41
C ASP A 378 -9.31 6.37 17.64
N GLY A 379 -8.59 7.37 18.17
CA GLY A 379 -7.32 7.81 17.60
C GLY A 379 -6.29 6.69 17.48
N ILE A 380 -6.06 5.93 18.54
CA ILE A 380 -5.09 4.82 18.57
C ILE A 380 -5.51 3.69 17.63
N VAL A 381 -6.76 3.22 17.75
CA VAL A 381 -7.27 2.10 16.96
C VAL A 381 -7.27 2.46 15.48
N MET A 382 -7.76 3.65 15.13
CA MET A 382 -7.77 4.11 13.74
C MET A 382 -6.37 4.33 13.19
N PHE A 383 -5.44 4.86 13.99
CA PHE A 383 -4.03 4.94 13.60
C PHE A 383 -3.50 3.57 13.18
N VAL A 384 -3.68 2.54 14.02
CA VAL A 384 -3.23 1.18 13.72
C VAL A 384 -3.94 0.61 12.51
N MET A 385 -5.27 0.76 12.42
CA MET A 385 -6.08 0.25 11.30
C MET A 385 -5.70 0.89 9.97
N LEU A 386 -5.51 2.21 9.95
CA LEU A 386 -5.12 2.93 8.74
C LEU A 386 -3.69 2.59 8.32
N GLN A 387 -2.76 2.35 9.27
CA GLN A 387 -1.42 1.87 8.96
C GLN A 387 -1.44 0.48 8.31
N ILE A 388 -2.26 -0.45 8.84
CA ILE A 388 -2.43 -1.79 8.24
C ILE A 388 -2.98 -1.66 6.81
N ARG A 389 -4.01 -0.83 6.63
CA ARG A 389 -4.61 -0.57 5.32
C ARG A 389 -3.60 0.03 4.34
N ALA A 390 -2.87 1.06 4.75
CA ALA A 390 -1.87 1.70 3.90
C ALA A 390 -0.75 0.73 3.48
N ARG A 391 -0.26 -0.12 4.40
CA ARG A 391 0.74 -1.15 4.08
C ARG A 391 0.18 -2.19 3.11
N ALA A 392 -1.06 -2.63 3.28
CA ALA A 392 -1.70 -3.59 2.38
C ALA A 392 -1.88 -3.01 0.97
N MET A 393 -2.31 -1.75 0.85
CA MET A 393 -2.45 -1.06 -0.44
C MET A 393 -1.11 -0.89 -1.15
N ARG A 394 -0.05 -0.45 -0.44
CA ARG A 394 1.31 -0.35 -0.99
C ARG A 394 1.82 -1.70 -1.48
N LYS A 395 1.60 -2.77 -0.71
CA LYS A 395 2.01 -4.12 -1.12
C LYS A 395 1.30 -4.56 -2.40
N ALA A 396 -0.01 -4.33 -2.49
CA ALA A 396 -0.78 -4.64 -3.70
C ALA A 396 -0.31 -3.82 -4.92
N GLN A 397 0.00 -2.54 -4.72
CA GLN A 397 0.51 -1.68 -5.79
C GLN A 397 1.87 -2.15 -6.30
N ILE A 398 2.81 -2.50 -5.41
CA ILE A 398 4.13 -3.03 -5.78
C ILE A 398 3.95 -4.34 -6.57
N GLN A 399 3.08 -5.25 -6.11
CA GLN A 399 2.83 -6.52 -6.80
C GLN A 399 2.28 -6.29 -8.21
N ASN A 400 1.29 -5.42 -8.36
CA ASN A 400 0.73 -5.08 -9.69
C ASN A 400 1.79 -4.49 -10.63
N THR A 401 2.71 -3.67 -10.10
CA THR A 401 3.81 -3.10 -10.90
C THR A 401 4.78 -4.18 -11.37
N LEU A 402 5.14 -5.13 -10.50
CA LEU A 402 6.00 -6.26 -10.85
C LEU A 402 5.34 -7.18 -11.87
N ASP A 403 4.05 -7.48 -11.71
CA ASP A 403 3.29 -8.32 -12.65
C ASP A 403 3.20 -7.64 -14.04
N LEU A 404 3.01 -6.33 -14.07
CA LEU A 404 3.02 -5.57 -15.33
C LEU A 404 4.40 -5.58 -16.01
N GLN A 405 5.48 -5.40 -15.24
CA GLN A 405 6.84 -5.46 -15.77
C GLN A 405 7.18 -6.84 -16.34
N SER A 406 6.81 -7.92 -15.62
CA SER A 406 7.03 -9.30 -16.09
C SER A 406 6.26 -9.58 -17.37
N SER A 407 5.00 -9.17 -17.46
CA SER A 407 4.19 -9.30 -18.67
C SER A 407 4.78 -8.52 -19.86
N GLN A 408 5.27 -7.31 -19.63
CA GLN A 408 5.94 -6.53 -20.68
C GLN A 408 7.24 -7.17 -21.16
N GLN A 409 8.02 -7.77 -20.27
CA GLN A 409 9.25 -8.49 -20.64
C GLN A 409 8.93 -9.73 -21.47
N GLN A 410 7.90 -10.50 -21.09
CA GLN A 410 7.45 -11.66 -21.87
C GLN A 410 6.97 -11.26 -23.25
N ALA A 411 6.16 -10.21 -23.36
CA ALA A 411 5.69 -9.70 -24.65
C ALA A 411 6.84 -9.23 -25.56
N LYS A 412 7.88 -8.58 -24.99
CA LYS A 412 9.09 -8.20 -25.75
C LYS A 412 9.89 -9.41 -26.23
N ALA A 413 10.04 -10.42 -25.39
CA ALA A 413 10.74 -11.66 -25.76
C ALA A 413 10.00 -12.40 -26.88
N GLU A 414 8.68 -12.54 -26.78
CA GLU A 414 7.85 -13.16 -27.80
C GLU A 414 7.89 -12.40 -29.14
N LYS A 415 7.86 -11.06 -29.08
CA LYS A 415 8.00 -10.24 -30.28
C LYS A 415 9.35 -10.45 -30.98
N ARG A 416 10.45 -10.48 -30.23
CA ARG A 416 11.79 -10.76 -30.79
C ARG A 416 11.84 -12.14 -31.44
N HIS A 417 11.30 -13.13 -30.78
CA HIS A 417 11.26 -14.49 -31.35
C HIS A 417 10.47 -14.57 -32.66
N ARG A 418 9.31 -13.90 -32.74
CA ARG A 418 8.52 -13.80 -33.98
C ARG A 418 9.26 -13.05 -35.08
N GLU A 419 9.97 -11.98 -34.77
CA GLU A 419 10.77 -11.21 -35.72
C GLU A 419 11.91 -12.08 -36.30
N GLU A 420 12.61 -12.85 -35.44
CA GLU A 420 13.65 -13.79 -35.88
C GLU A 420 13.10 -14.89 -36.77
N GLN A 421 11.96 -15.50 -36.42
CA GLN A 421 11.29 -16.47 -37.27
C GLN A 421 10.88 -15.88 -38.63
N SER A 422 10.30 -14.67 -38.62
CA SER A 422 9.89 -14.00 -39.85
C SER A 422 11.08 -13.73 -40.79
N GLN A 423 12.22 -13.30 -40.23
CA GLN A 423 13.45 -13.10 -41.03
C GLN A 423 13.96 -14.42 -41.65
N LEU A 424 13.92 -15.51 -40.87
CA LEU A 424 14.30 -16.84 -41.39
C LEU A 424 13.40 -17.26 -42.54
N PHE A 425 12.08 -17.15 -42.40
CA PHE A 425 11.15 -17.49 -43.49
C PHE A 425 11.29 -16.63 -44.72
N ALA A 426 11.49 -15.31 -44.58
CA ALA A 426 11.71 -14.40 -45.69
C ALA A 426 12.98 -14.77 -46.48
N MET A 427 14.04 -15.13 -45.80
CA MET A 427 15.29 -15.57 -46.39
C MET A 427 15.12 -16.93 -47.14
N LEU A 428 14.49 -17.92 -46.48
CA LEU A 428 14.17 -19.22 -47.11
C LEU A 428 13.41 -19.02 -48.42
N ALA A 429 12.36 -18.21 -48.41
CA ALA A 429 11.57 -17.92 -49.59
C ALA A 429 12.42 -17.28 -50.70
N HIS A 430 13.35 -16.40 -50.35
CA HIS A 430 14.26 -15.75 -51.31
C HIS A 430 15.25 -16.75 -51.93
N GLU A 431 15.92 -17.57 -51.13
CA GLU A 431 16.94 -18.53 -51.61
C GLU A 431 16.30 -19.67 -52.42
N MET A 432 15.07 -20.09 -52.10
CA MET A 432 14.36 -21.10 -52.88
C MET A 432 13.81 -20.55 -54.22
N LYS A 433 13.47 -19.25 -54.27
CA LYS A 433 12.95 -18.64 -55.51
C LYS A 433 13.97 -18.67 -56.66
N THR A 434 15.28 -18.55 -56.36
CA THR A 434 16.34 -18.50 -57.36
C THR A 434 16.47 -19.83 -58.13
N PRO A 435 16.67 -21.00 -57.49
CA PRO A 435 16.74 -22.27 -58.24
C PRO A 435 15.43 -22.63 -58.93
N LEU A 436 14.28 -22.31 -58.32
CA LEU A 436 12.98 -22.50 -58.96
C LEU A 436 12.81 -21.65 -60.21
N ALA A 437 13.23 -20.38 -60.19
CA ALA A 437 13.20 -19.50 -61.36
C ALA A 437 14.12 -20.02 -62.49
N THR A 438 15.30 -20.55 -62.10
CA THR A 438 16.23 -21.15 -63.08
C THR A 438 15.66 -22.41 -63.71
N LEU A 439 15.05 -23.30 -62.93
CA LEU A 439 14.34 -24.49 -63.43
C LEU A 439 13.19 -24.09 -64.39
N ARG A 440 12.39 -23.11 -64.03
CA ARG A 440 11.29 -22.61 -64.87
C ARG A 440 11.78 -22.06 -66.19
N MET A 441 12.85 -21.26 -66.20
CA MET A 441 13.47 -20.70 -67.34
C MET A 441 13.96 -21.79 -68.32
N TRP A 442 14.58 -22.87 -67.86
CA TRP A 442 15.02 -24.01 -68.64
C TRP A 442 13.85 -24.82 -69.18
N MET A 443 12.77 -24.98 -68.44
CA MET A 443 11.54 -25.62 -68.86
C MET A 443 10.90 -24.81 -70.00
N GLU A 444 10.79 -23.49 -69.89
CA GLU A 444 10.22 -22.60 -70.85
C GLU A 444 11.08 -22.53 -72.14
N ALA A 445 12.41 -22.71 -72.03
CA ALA A 445 13.33 -22.73 -73.19
C ALA A 445 13.43 -24.09 -73.87
N GLY A 446 12.72 -25.12 -73.40
CA GLY A 446 12.79 -26.47 -74.00
C GLY A 446 14.16 -27.17 -73.88
N GLN A 447 15.06 -26.66 -73.06
CA GLN A 447 16.43 -27.13 -72.87
C GLN A 447 16.66 -27.82 -71.50
N LEU A 448 15.72 -28.64 -71.07
CA LEU A 448 15.85 -29.39 -69.81
C LEU A 448 16.94 -30.49 -69.97
N LYS A 449 18.12 -30.20 -69.41
CA LYS A 449 19.17 -31.20 -69.19
C LYS A 449 19.01 -31.87 -67.84
N PRO A 450 18.99 -33.24 -67.74
CA PRO A 450 18.86 -33.94 -66.45
C PRO A 450 19.85 -33.45 -65.38
N GLU A 451 21.10 -33.22 -65.76
CA GLU A 451 22.19 -32.74 -64.93
C GLU A 451 21.96 -31.35 -64.33
N ALA A 452 21.23 -30.48 -65.05
CA ALA A 452 20.86 -29.12 -64.58
C ALA A 452 19.73 -29.18 -63.57
N MET A 453 18.78 -30.13 -63.76
CA MET A 453 17.67 -30.35 -62.82
C MET A 453 18.17 -30.96 -61.51
N GLU A 454 19.07 -31.95 -61.59
CA GLU A 454 19.69 -32.53 -60.39
C GLU A 454 20.48 -31.48 -59.58
N ARG A 455 21.21 -30.59 -60.24
CA ARG A 455 21.93 -29.49 -59.55
C ARG A 455 20.99 -28.52 -58.88
N ALA A 456 19.88 -28.14 -59.52
CA ALA A 456 18.91 -27.22 -58.90
C ALA A 456 18.22 -27.87 -57.68
N ILE A 457 17.92 -29.16 -57.72
CA ILE A 457 17.36 -29.90 -56.60
C ILE A 457 18.40 -30.02 -55.45
N ALA A 458 19.66 -30.28 -55.77
CA ALA A 458 20.74 -30.35 -54.79
C ALA A 458 20.96 -28.97 -54.12
N ASP A 459 20.91 -27.87 -54.92
CA ASP A 459 21.00 -26.49 -54.36
C ASP A 459 19.83 -26.18 -53.42
N MET A 460 18.59 -26.59 -53.72
CA MET A 460 17.43 -26.43 -52.85
C MET A 460 17.56 -27.23 -51.55
N ASN A 461 17.97 -28.48 -51.63
CA ASN A 461 18.20 -29.34 -50.48
C ASN A 461 19.28 -28.73 -49.54
N ALA A 462 20.38 -28.22 -50.14
CA ALA A 462 21.42 -27.55 -49.36
C ALA A 462 20.95 -26.29 -48.64
N VAL A 463 19.98 -25.54 -49.20
CA VAL A 463 19.36 -24.38 -48.54
C VAL A 463 18.50 -24.86 -47.37
N ILE A 464 17.68 -25.88 -47.54
CA ILE A 464 16.82 -26.45 -46.49
C ILE A 464 17.67 -26.97 -45.34
N GLU A 465 18.71 -27.78 -45.63
CA GLU A 465 19.61 -28.32 -44.62
C GLU A 465 20.31 -27.23 -43.80
N ARG A 466 20.84 -26.16 -44.47
CA ARG A 466 21.41 -25.01 -43.78
C ARG A 466 20.43 -24.33 -42.84
N CYS A 467 19.16 -24.22 -43.21
CA CYS A 467 18.13 -23.64 -42.35
C CYS A 467 17.78 -24.51 -41.16
N VAL A 468 17.65 -25.83 -41.37
CA VAL A 468 17.38 -26.81 -40.32
C VAL A 468 18.52 -26.79 -39.28
N HIS A 469 19.78 -26.89 -39.73
CA HIS A 469 20.93 -26.84 -38.85
C HIS A 469 21.07 -25.49 -38.14
N THR A 470 20.73 -24.39 -38.79
CA THR A 470 20.74 -23.05 -38.15
C THR A 470 19.66 -22.95 -37.06
N GLY A 471 18.47 -23.51 -37.27
CA GLY A 471 17.39 -23.61 -36.27
C GLY A 471 17.80 -24.46 -35.10
N GLN A 472 18.32 -25.67 -35.35
CA GLN A 472 18.78 -26.60 -34.32
C GLN A 472 19.95 -26.04 -33.48
N LEU A 473 20.85 -25.27 -34.12
CA LEU A 473 21.93 -24.55 -33.41
C LEU A 473 21.37 -23.50 -32.45
N ALA A 474 20.33 -22.77 -32.86
CA ALA A 474 19.70 -21.74 -32.03
C ALA A 474 18.98 -22.36 -30.82
N ASP A 475 18.36 -23.52 -31.00
CA ASP A 475 17.63 -24.25 -29.94
C ASP A 475 18.55 -25.14 -29.09
N GLN A 476 19.88 -25.09 -29.27
CA GLN A 476 20.87 -25.96 -28.60
C GLN A 476 20.55 -27.46 -28.73
N GLY A 477 19.83 -27.84 -29.78
CA GLY A 477 19.40 -29.23 -30.02
C GLY A 477 20.43 -30.10 -30.77
N LEU A 478 21.53 -29.54 -31.28
CA LEU A 478 22.57 -30.24 -32.02
C LEU A 478 23.63 -30.76 -31.07
N GLN A 479 23.87 -32.07 -31.14
CA GLN A 479 25.00 -32.73 -30.47
C GLN A 479 25.88 -33.42 -31.51
N PRO A 480 27.24 -33.33 -31.43
CA PRO A 480 28.12 -33.99 -32.37
C PRO A 480 28.08 -35.53 -32.22
N ASP A 481 28.01 -36.21 -33.35
CA ASP A 481 28.21 -37.68 -33.42
C ASP A 481 29.72 -37.98 -33.64
N TRP A 482 30.40 -38.29 -32.56
CA TRP A 482 31.86 -38.43 -32.55
C TRP A 482 32.31 -39.72 -33.21
N GLN A 483 33.06 -39.61 -34.33
CA GLN A 483 33.58 -40.73 -35.11
C GLN A 483 35.07 -40.50 -35.40
N THR A 484 35.79 -41.59 -35.58
CA THR A 484 37.18 -41.57 -36.05
C THR A 484 37.23 -41.31 -37.54
N LEU A 485 37.92 -40.24 -37.97
CA LEU A 485 37.95 -39.77 -39.35
C LEU A 485 39.37 -39.66 -39.87
N ASP A 486 39.52 -39.99 -41.14
CA ASP A 486 40.72 -39.70 -41.91
C ASP A 486 40.58 -38.30 -42.55
N PRO A 487 41.35 -37.28 -42.15
CA PRO A 487 41.25 -35.94 -42.67
C PRO A 487 41.68 -35.84 -44.13
N LEU A 488 42.52 -36.73 -44.65
CA LEU A 488 42.92 -36.77 -46.04
C LEU A 488 41.81 -37.23 -46.98
N ALA A 489 41.14 -38.33 -46.60
CA ALA A 489 40.00 -38.87 -47.32
C ALA A 489 38.84 -37.86 -47.37
N LEU A 490 38.55 -37.20 -46.25
CA LEU A 490 37.52 -36.16 -46.16
C LEU A 490 37.80 -34.97 -47.09
N MET A 491 39.07 -34.52 -47.15
CA MET A 491 39.44 -33.40 -48.06
C MET A 491 39.32 -33.79 -49.52
N GLN A 492 39.64 -34.98 -49.91
CA GLN A 492 39.44 -35.51 -51.25
C GLN A 492 37.97 -35.53 -51.63
N THR A 493 37.10 -36.04 -50.74
CA THR A 493 35.65 -36.08 -50.93
C THR A 493 35.06 -34.65 -51.05
N CYS A 494 35.49 -33.73 -50.20
CA CYS A 494 35.05 -32.33 -50.25
C CYS A 494 35.45 -31.65 -51.57
N ARG A 495 36.68 -31.93 -52.10
CA ARG A 495 37.11 -31.41 -53.38
C ARG A 495 36.25 -31.96 -54.53
N GLU A 496 36.02 -33.25 -54.58
CA GLU A 496 35.24 -33.92 -55.61
C GLU A 496 33.79 -33.41 -55.66
N SER A 497 33.25 -33.12 -54.50
CA SER A 497 31.86 -32.62 -54.33
C SER A 497 31.70 -31.11 -54.57
N CYS A 498 32.79 -30.36 -54.67
CA CYS A 498 32.71 -28.92 -54.85
C CYS A 498 32.32 -28.49 -56.30
N ARG A 499 31.86 -27.26 -56.45
CA ARG A 499 31.35 -26.73 -57.77
C ARG A 499 32.41 -26.66 -58.89
N ALA A 500 33.67 -26.54 -58.52
CA ALA A 500 34.79 -26.38 -59.46
C ALA A 500 36.02 -27.21 -59.05
N PRO A 501 35.97 -28.56 -59.04
CA PRO A 501 37.04 -29.40 -58.58
C PRO A 501 38.40 -29.15 -59.23
N ALA A 502 38.38 -28.79 -60.52
CA ALA A 502 39.58 -28.51 -61.31
C ALA A 502 40.35 -27.23 -60.89
N GLN A 503 39.69 -26.32 -60.15
CA GLN A 503 40.32 -25.07 -59.64
C GLN A 503 40.92 -25.25 -58.22
N VAL A 504 40.69 -26.39 -57.58
CA VAL A 504 41.12 -26.67 -56.20
C VAL A 504 42.34 -27.54 -56.17
N ASP A 505 43.47 -26.97 -55.77
CA ASP A 505 44.73 -27.66 -55.54
C ASP A 505 44.82 -28.10 -54.06
N LEU A 506 45.02 -29.41 -53.80
CA LEU A 506 45.20 -29.95 -52.46
C LEU A 506 46.70 -29.94 -52.12
N ASP A 507 47.02 -29.34 -50.97
CA ASP A 507 48.36 -29.33 -50.36
C ASP A 507 48.30 -30.13 -49.08
N LEU A 508 48.59 -31.44 -49.18
CA LEU A 508 48.40 -32.45 -48.17
C LEU A 508 49.77 -32.92 -47.58
N PRO A 509 49.83 -33.30 -46.29
CA PRO A 509 51.00 -33.99 -45.74
C PRO A 509 51.04 -35.43 -46.25
N GLU A 510 52.24 -36.07 -46.24
CA GLU A 510 52.42 -37.48 -46.63
C GLU A 510 51.61 -38.45 -45.77
N ARG A 511 51.41 -38.13 -44.50
CA ARG A 511 50.62 -38.91 -43.55
C ARG A 511 49.84 -37.97 -42.64
N ALA A 512 48.67 -38.39 -42.26
CA ALA A 512 47.85 -37.65 -41.27
C ALA A 512 47.33 -38.62 -40.19
N ASP A 513 47.42 -38.19 -38.95
CA ASP A 513 46.79 -38.89 -37.83
C ASP A 513 45.28 -38.76 -37.92
N LEU A 514 44.58 -39.83 -37.54
CA LEU A 514 43.12 -39.84 -37.45
C LEU A 514 42.66 -38.81 -36.38
N LEU A 515 41.51 -38.18 -36.61
CA LEU A 515 40.89 -37.30 -35.62
C LEU A 515 39.51 -37.82 -35.25
N ILE A 516 39.09 -37.43 -34.04
CA ILE A 516 37.73 -37.74 -33.55
C ILE A 516 36.86 -36.49 -33.76
N ALA A 517 35.94 -36.57 -34.70
CA ALA A 517 35.01 -35.46 -34.99
C ALA A 517 33.68 -36.02 -35.56
N ASP A 518 32.67 -35.16 -35.69
CA ASP A 518 31.45 -35.49 -36.44
C ASP A 518 31.72 -35.31 -37.95
N ALA A 519 31.64 -36.43 -38.71
CA ALA A 519 31.90 -36.44 -40.14
C ALA A 519 30.99 -35.52 -40.95
N GLN A 520 29.69 -35.49 -40.62
CA GLN A 520 28.69 -34.69 -41.31
C GLN A 520 28.90 -33.21 -40.99
N MET A 521 29.08 -32.85 -39.73
CA MET A 521 29.33 -31.46 -39.34
C MET A 521 30.62 -30.93 -39.97
N LEU A 522 31.72 -31.69 -39.94
CA LEU A 522 32.99 -31.27 -40.53
C LEU A 522 32.88 -31.16 -42.06
N SER A 523 32.18 -32.06 -42.72
CA SER A 523 31.89 -31.99 -44.17
C SER A 523 31.11 -30.72 -44.52
N ILE A 524 30.08 -30.36 -43.72
CA ILE A 524 29.31 -29.12 -43.89
C ILE A 524 30.22 -27.89 -43.69
N VAL A 525 31.11 -27.88 -42.72
CA VAL A 525 32.06 -26.81 -42.47
C VAL A 525 32.98 -26.61 -43.67
N LEU A 526 33.68 -27.68 -44.10
CA LEU A 526 34.63 -27.59 -45.21
C LEU A 526 33.95 -27.32 -46.53
N GLY A 527 32.77 -27.90 -46.80
CA GLY A 527 31.94 -27.67 -47.97
C GLY A 527 31.49 -26.20 -48.07
N ASN A 528 31.00 -25.57 -46.97
CA ASN A 528 30.61 -24.15 -46.96
C ASN A 528 31.82 -23.23 -47.23
N LEU A 529 33.01 -23.55 -46.72
CA LEU A 529 34.19 -22.74 -46.99
C LEU A 529 34.65 -22.89 -48.45
N LEU A 530 34.69 -24.11 -49.03
CA LEU A 530 35.00 -24.37 -50.41
C LEU A 530 33.99 -23.73 -51.38
N ASP A 531 32.71 -23.82 -51.11
CA ASP A 531 31.66 -23.16 -51.87
C ASP A 531 31.83 -21.66 -51.89
N ASN A 532 32.17 -21.06 -50.74
CA ASN A 532 32.45 -19.64 -50.64
C ASN A 532 33.70 -19.27 -51.47
N ALA A 533 34.77 -20.05 -51.38
CA ALA A 533 35.95 -19.81 -52.18
C ALA A 533 35.64 -19.88 -53.68
N CYS A 534 34.92 -20.90 -54.15
CA CYS A 534 34.50 -21.02 -55.55
C CYS A 534 33.63 -19.84 -56.04
N LYS A 535 32.72 -19.37 -55.17
CA LYS A 535 31.81 -18.26 -55.51
C LYS A 535 32.47 -16.90 -55.58
N TYR A 536 33.44 -16.65 -54.71
CA TYR A 536 34.01 -15.31 -54.52
C TYR A 536 35.45 -15.16 -55.05
N SER A 537 36.06 -16.20 -55.60
CA SER A 537 37.37 -16.14 -56.24
C SER A 537 37.31 -15.37 -57.58
N VAL A 538 38.43 -14.76 -57.92
CA VAL A 538 38.61 -14.19 -59.25
C VAL A 538 38.50 -15.31 -60.31
N PRO A 539 37.72 -15.13 -61.39
CA PRO A 539 37.59 -16.15 -62.43
C PRO A 539 38.96 -16.60 -62.97
N GLY A 540 39.19 -17.92 -63.00
CA GLY A 540 40.45 -18.52 -63.44
C GLY A 540 41.55 -18.59 -62.42
N SER A 541 41.39 -18.04 -61.19
CA SER A 541 42.36 -18.17 -60.14
C SER A 541 42.30 -19.56 -59.47
N ARG A 542 43.46 -20.03 -58.99
CA ARG A 542 43.57 -21.27 -58.25
C ARG A 542 43.16 -21.08 -56.79
N ILE A 543 42.49 -22.08 -56.20
CA ILE A 543 42.13 -22.19 -54.81
C ILE A 543 43.04 -23.24 -54.16
N THR A 544 43.80 -22.87 -53.15
CA THR A 544 44.67 -23.84 -52.44
C THR A 544 43.99 -24.27 -51.16
N PHE A 545 43.79 -25.59 -51.02
CA PHE A 545 43.21 -26.18 -49.81
C PHE A 545 44.27 -27.03 -49.12
N ARG A 546 44.80 -26.50 -48.02
CA ARG A 546 45.98 -27.02 -47.29
C ARG A 546 45.59 -27.66 -45.98
N LEU A 547 46.26 -28.79 -45.65
CA LEU A 547 46.17 -29.44 -44.34
C LEU A 547 47.55 -29.41 -43.67
N ARG A 548 47.61 -29.02 -42.40
CA ARG A 548 48.85 -29.04 -41.59
C ARG A 548 48.53 -29.43 -40.17
N ALA A 549 49.43 -30.20 -39.52
CA ALA A 549 49.39 -30.39 -38.10
C ALA A 549 49.66 -29.05 -37.37
N ALA A 550 48.88 -28.79 -36.34
CA ALA A 550 48.99 -27.56 -35.57
C ALA A 550 48.64 -27.78 -34.10
N THR A 551 49.39 -27.18 -33.21
CA THR A 551 49.06 -27.19 -31.78
C THR A 551 48.50 -25.86 -31.40
N GLU A 552 47.29 -25.85 -30.83
CA GLU A 552 46.67 -24.66 -30.26
C GLU A 552 46.23 -24.96 -28.81
N TYR A 553 46.54 -24.04 -27.88
CA TYR A 553 46.22 -24.20 -26.45
C TYR A 553 46.69 -25.54 -25.86
N ASP A 554 47.97 -25.90 -26.16
CA ASP A 554 48.61 -27.14 -25.76
C ASP A 554 47.91 -28.43 -26.24
N ARG A 555 47.08 -28.33 -27.28
CA ARG A 555 46.39 -29.50 -27.87
C ARG A 555 46.80 -29.69 -29.31
N ALA A 556 47.26 -30.89 -29.62
CA ALA A 556 47.55 -31.31 -30.98
C ALA A 556 46.25 -31.41 -31.79
N GLY A 557 46.28 -30.97 -33.02
CA GLY A 557 45.13 -30.92 -33.90
C GLY A 557 45.50 -30.74 -35.35
N TRP A 558 44.49 -30.76 -36.18
CA TRP A 558 44.61 -30.45 -37.61
C TRP A 558 44.15 -29.05 -37.91
N ARG A 559 44.90 -28.35 -38.82
CA ARG A 559 44.53 -27.02 -39.34
C ARG A 559 44.29 -27.14 -40.85
N TRP A 560 43.08 -26.92 -41.26
CA TRP A 560 42.67 -26.73 -42.67
C TRP A 560 42.80 -25.22 -43.00
N GLN A 561 43.48 -24.93 -44.08
CA GLN A 561 43.62 -23.55 -44.57
C GLN A 561 43.15 -23.48 -46.03
N LEU A 562 42.22 -22.59 -46.29
CA LEU A 562 41.67 -22.35 -47.58
C LEU A 562 42.13 -20.99 -48.07
N TYR A 563 42.88 -20.97 -49.16
CA TYR A 563 43.42 -19.75 -49.77
C TYR A 563 42.68 -19.50 -51.09
N ASN A 564 42.09 -18.29 -51.23
CA ASN A 564 41.48 -17.89 -52.50
C ASN A 564 41.72 -16.41 -52.78
N GLN A 565 41.91 -16.05 -54.03
CA GLN A 565 42.09 -14.68 -54.48
C GLN A 565 40.76 -14.01 -54.77
N VAL A 566 40.51 -12.84 -54.16
CA VAL A 566 39.29 -12.05 -54.34
C VAL A 566 39.60 -10.73 -55.02
N SER A 567 38.58 -10.16 -55.71
CA SER A 567 38.69 -8.86 -56.38
C SER A 567 38.86 -7.73 -55.35
N PRO A 568 39.60 -6.65 -55.67
CA PRO A 568 39.69 -5.45 -54.83
C PRO A 568 38.27 -4.93 -54.53
N GLY A 569 37.98 -4.65 -53.27
CA GLY A 569 36.63 -4.22 -52.86
C GLY A 569 35.65 -5.35 -52.51
N GLY A 570 36.01 -6.62 -52.74
CA GLY A 570 35.16 -7.78 -52.40
C GLY A 570 35.38 -8.32 -50.98
N LEU A 571 36.20 -7.70 -50.16
CA LEU A 571 36.54 -8.14 -48.83
C LEU A 571 35.39 -7.91 -47.87
N PRO A 572 35.00 -8.93 -47.08
CA PRO A 572 34.01 -8.79 -46.03
C PRO A 572 34.58 -8.12 -44.79
N ASP A 573 33.73 -7.54 -43.98
CA ASP A 573 34.07 -7.01 -42.65
C ASP A 573 34.39 -8.16 -41.69
N ALA A 574 35.63 -8.15 -41.16
CA ALA A 574 36.14 -9.21 -40.32
C ALA A 574 35.36 -9.39 -39.00
N GLU A 575 34.83 -8.31 -38.43
CA GLU A 575 34.09 -8.37 -37.16
C GLU A 575 32.70 -8.97 -37.34
N ARG A 576 32.07 -8.72 -38.50
CA ARG A 576 30.72 -9.12 -38.79
C ARG A 576 30.57 -10.40 -39.63
N LEU A 577 31.67 -10.89 -40.14
CA LEU A 577 31.75 -12.01 -41.10
C LEU A 577 30.99 -13.26 -40.62
N PHE A 578 30.98 -13.52 -39.33
CA PHE A 578 30.33 -14.68 -38.69
C PHE A 578 28.96 -14.37 -38.05
N GLU A 579 28.44 -13.13 -38.24
CA GLU A 579 27.10 -12.79 -37.79
C GLU A 579 26.01 -13.45 -38.67
N LYS A 580 24.89 -13.80 -38.03
CA LYS A 580 23.73 -14.38 -38.71
C LYS A 580 23.18 -13.37 -39.74
N TYR A 581 22.98 -13.84 -41.01
CA TYR A 581 22.48 -13.04 -42.13
C TYR A 581 23.45 -11.96 -42.64
N TYR A 582 24.70 -11.91 -42.21
CA TYR A 582 25.65 -10.94 -42.73
C TYR A 582 26.05 -11.27 -44.16
N ARG A 583 26.03 -10.25 -45.02
CA ARG A 583 26.52 -10.28 -46.42
C ARG A 583 27.25 -8.98 -46.72
N SER A 584 28.45 -9.09 -47.29
CA SER A 584 29.16 -7.88 -47.70
C SER A 584 28.38 -7.17 -48.83
N PRO A 585 28.48 -5.82 -48.93
CA PRO A 585 27.80 -5.06 -49.97
C PRO A 585 28.07 -5.59 -51.40
N HIS A 586 29.28 -6.05 -51.65
CA HIS A 586 29.71 -6.59 -52.98
C HIS A 586 29.16 -8.03 -53.20
N ALA A 587 28.98 -8.82 -52.16
CA ALA A 587 28.41 -10.16 -52.26
C ALA A 587 26.88 -10.17 -52.54
N ARG A 588 26.21 -9.03 -52.49
CA ARG A 588 24.76 -8.95 -52.74
C ARG A 588 24.35 -9.36 -54.16
N ARG A 589 25.29 -9.30 -55.14
CA ARG A 589 25.04 -9.73 -56.52
C ARG A 589 25.19 -11.25 -56.73
N VAL A 590 25.73 -11.99 -55.77
CA VAL A 590 25.94 -13.43 -55.79
C VAL A 590 24.90 -14.07 -54.85
N SER A 591 24.23 -15.14 -55.29
CA SER A 591 23.24 -15.84 -54.41
C SER A 591 23.88 -16.38 -53.15
N GLY A 592 23.23 -16.15 -51.98
CA GLY A 592 23.71 -16.66 -50.71
C GLY A 592 22.92 -16.11 -49.50
N SER A 593 22.63 -16.96 -48.54
CA SER A 593 21.78 -16.68 -47.36
C SER A 593 22.45 -15.83 -46.28
N GLY A 594 23.76 -15.71 -46.26
CA GLY A 594 24.51 -15.16 -45.14
C GLY A 594 24.50 -16.07 -43.89
N LEU A 595 24.07 -17.34 -44.00
CA LEU A 595 24.05 -18.32 -42.91
C LEU A 595 25.29 -19.23 -42.93
N GLY A 596 25.96 -19.38 -44.07
CA GLY A 596 27.05 -20.38 -44.20
C GLY A 596 28.19 -20.21 -43.20
N LEU A 597 28.73 -19.00 -43.06
CA LEU A 597 29.83 -18.76 -42.12
C LEU A 597 29.37 -18.70 -40.65
N PHE A 598 28.14 -18.29 -40.36
CA PHE A 598 27.53 -18.42 -39.04
C PHE A 598 27.39 -19.90 -38.65
N LEU A 599 26.92 -20.74 -39.56
CA LEU A 599 26.81 -22.18 -39.35
C LEU A 599 28.19 -22.82 -39.15
N VAL A 600 29.18 -22.45 -39.96
CA VAL A 600 30.57 -22.93 -39.80
C VAL A 600 31.10 -22.65 -38.43
N LYS A 601 30.95 -21.41 -37.90
CA LYS A 601 31.41 -21.05 -36.57
C LYS A 601 30.65 -21.82 -35.47
N GLY A 602 29.32 -21.99 -35.64
CA GLY A 602 28.48 -22.73 -34.68
C GLY A 602 28.87 -24.20 -34.60
N LEU A 603 29.00 -24.90 -35.76
CA LEU A 603 29.37 -26.32 -35.80
C LEU A 603 30.78 -26.55 -35.26
N LEU A 604 31.74 -25.67 -35.60
CA LEU A 604 33.11 -25.78 -35.06
C LEU A 604 33.11 -25.60 -33.53
N ASN A 605 32.34 -24.67 -33.00
CA ASN A 605 32.24 -24.50 -31.53
C ASN A 605 31.69 -25.78 -30.84
N LEU A 606 30.70 -26.44 -31.45
CA LEU A 606 30.19 -27.73 -30.94
C LEU A 606 31.26 -28.82 -30.98
N MET A 607 32.12 -28.83 -32.01
CA MET A 607 33.24 -29.78 -32.14
C MET A 607 34.52 -29.30 -31.43
N GLN A 608 34.44 -28.26 -30.57
CA GLN A 608 35.58 -27.67 -29.86
C GLN A 608 36.69 -27.12 -30.79
N GLY A 609 36.33 -26.83 -32.01
CA GLY A 609 37.21 -26.25 -33.02
C GLY A 609 37.13 -24.72 -33.09
N ARG A 610 37.94 -24.15 -33.99
CA ARG A 610 38.04 -22.70 -34.22
C ARG A 610 38.08 -22.38 -35.70
N ILE A 611 37.61 -21.18 -36.01
CA ILE A 611 37.78 -20.58 -37.33
C ILE A 611 38.47 -19.24 -37.24
N GLY A 612 39.45 -19.02 -38.07
CA GLY A 612 40.16 -17.75 -38.28
C GLY A 612 39.94 -17.21 -39.71
N TYR A 613 40.02 -15.91 -39.84
CA TYR A 613 39.97 -15.18 -41.11
C TYR A 613 41.11 -14.18 -41.19
N GLU A 614 41.89 -14.25 -42.28
CA GLU A 614 43.02 -13.36 -42.51
C GLU A 614 42.99 -12.91 -43.96
N VAL A 615 43.46 -11.67 -44.23
CA VAL A 615 43.61 -11.09 -45.55
C VAL A 615 45.04 -10.69 -45.77
N ARG A 616 45.67 -11.17 -46.83
CA ARG A 616 47.01 -10.76 -47.27
C ARG A 616 46.95 -10.19 -48.72
N GLY A 617 46.83 -8.89 -48.83
CA GLY A 617 46.61 -8.23 -50.11
C GLY A 617 45.27 -8.62 -50.71
N GLN A 618 45.25 -9.34 -51.86
CA GLN A 618 44.05 -9.86 -52.47
C GLN A 618 43.75 -11.33 -52.10
N LEU A 619 44.56 -11.93 -51.26
CA LEU A 619 44.41 -13.32 -50.84
C LEU A 619 43.63 -13.38 -49.53
N VAL A 620 42.51 -14.07 -49.54
CA VAL A 620 41.69 -14.39 -48.38
C VAL A 620 42.10 -15.78 -47.86
N ILE A 621 42.25 -15.89 -46.56
CA ILE A 621 42.64 -17.14 -45.91
C ILE A 621 41.61 -17.45 -44.82
N PHE A 622 40.91 -18.55 -44.97
CA PHE A 622 40.12 -19.13 -43.87
C PHE A 622 40.91 -20.27 -43.24
N SER A 623 41.05 -20.25 -41.93
CA SER A 623 41.75 -21.29 -41.14
C SER A 623 40.80 -21.94 -40.17
N VAL A 624 40.59 -23.23 -40.31
CA VAL A 624 39.82 -24.04 -39.37
C VAL A 624 40.76 -24.92 -38.60
N TRP A 625 40.65 -24.93 -37.30
CA TRP A 625 41.43 -25.83 -36.46
C TRP A 625 40.49 -26.71 -35.64
N LEU A 626 40.83 -28.01 -35.56
CA LEU A 626 40.15 -28.98 -34.71
C LEU A 626 41.19 -29.81 -33.93
N PRO A 627 40.96 -30.10 -32.64
CA PRO A 627 41.79 -31.02 -31.86
C PRO A 627 41.70 -32.43 -32.39
N LEU A 628 42.76 -33.24 -32.23
CA LEU A 628 42.73 -34.68 -32.56
C LEU A 628 41.66 -35.41 -31.74
N GLU A 629 41.53 -35.03 -30.47
CA GLU A 629 40.55 -35.60 -29.55
C GLU A 629 39.76 -34.46 -28.85
N PRO A 630 38.44 -34.51 -28.81
CA PRO A 630 37.63 -33.57 -28.06
C PRO A 630 37.82 -33.76 -26.55
N HIS A 631 37.71 -32.70 -25.77
CA HIS A 631 37.84 -32.73 -24.31
C HIS A 631 36.59 -33.38 -23.69
N GLY A 632 36.79 -34.37 -22.77
CA GLY A 632 35.67 -34.98 -22.03
C GLY A 632 35.04 -36.25 -22.65
N LEU A 633 35.54 -36.75 -23.76
CA LEU A 633 35.17 -38.08 -24.22
C LEU A 633 35.88 -39.13 -23.35
N GLN A 634 35.08 -39.94 -22.61
CA GLN A 634 35.55 -41.20 -22.10
C GLN A 634 35.92 -42.09 -23.30
N ALA A 635 37.13 -42.66 -23.29
CA ALA A 635 37.69 -43.44 -24.37
C ALA A 635 36.64 -44.41 -25.00
N VAL A 636 36.37 -44.22 -26.29
CA VAL A 636 35.61 -45.16 -27.10
C VAL A 636 36.45 -46.45 -27.12
N PRO A 637 35.93 -47.63 -26.70
CA PRO A 637 36.72 -48.88 -26.76
C PRO A 637 37.12 -49.18 -28.22
N GLY A 638 38.43 -49.17 -28.47
CA GLY A 638 38.95 -49.53 -29.77
C GLY A 638 38.48 -50.95 -30.21
N PRO A 639 38.44 -51.24 -31.54
CA PRO A 639 37.95 -52.51 -32.04
C PRO A 639 38.74 -53.66 -31.44
N GLN A 640 38.06 -54.47 -30.62
CA GLN A 640 38.62 -55.75 -30.14
C GLN A 640 38.98 -56.60 -31.34
N LYS A 641 40.29 -56.89 -31.53
CA LYS A 641 40.75 -57.93 -32.42
C LYS A 641 40.05 -59.23 -32.03
N LEU A 642 39.15 -59.73 -32.86
CA LEU A 642 38.67 -61.10 -32.83
C LEU A 642 39.88 -61.99 -33.12
N MET A 643 40.53 -62.47 -32.04
CA MET A 643 41.38 -63.65 -32.16
C MET A 643 40.49 -64.87 -32.25
N ALA A 644 40.69 -65.59 -33.33
CA ALA A 644 40.09 -66.92 -33.62
C ALA A 644 40.32 -67.91 -32.48
N ARG A 645 39.25 -68.59 -32.11
CA ARG A 645 39.23 -70.02 -31.79
C ARG A 645 37.94 -70.64 -32.32
#